data_20c86b836d312e0d598e77842dca8375
#
_entry.id   20c86b836d312e0d598e77842dca8375
#
_cell.length_a   1.000
_cell.length_b   1.000
_cell.length_c   1.000
_cell.angle_alpha   90.00
_cell.angle_beta   90.00
_cell.angle_gamma   90.00
#
_symmetry.space_group_name_H-M   'P 1'
#
loop_
_entity.id
_entity.type
_entity.pdbx_description
1 polymer ?
#
loop_
_entity_poly.entity_id
_entity_poly.type
_entity_poly.pdbx_seq_one_letter_code
_entity_poly.pdbx_strand_id
1 'polypeptide(L)'
;MIIILIKFICKGIVMRLSDFGLCLLSVAICTHLYAEDTIPALTETNNVAIKLPTIVMTATRTPKSIAEIAGTVQTISADEISQQAGTGRKVADILAQLVPSLAPSSGTSSNYGQTMRGRNVLIMIDGVSQTGSRDVARQLNSISPNMIDHIEVVSGATSIYGSGATGGIINIITKRANKSEPVSFQTKLGVTSADNFRSDSLAYQLGQTASFSNDKVDGFLGVDYTSRGSQFDGRGDRISLSPWQGSTMDTDTIDVNGRLNFNLTDNQSLSFGAQYYKDEQDTEYGPDYSYLLTKTDPSYKAVKGWSLDNQPFTERYAFNTQYQNQDFLGQVLNVEAYYRNEKSRFVPYGYSADGVSVKQSQSNVDYAGIRSTLQSDFNVADHELKLTYGLDYDWEKDHQWADFYIPSNTGLVYTPTGETQGSGPDTEIQNIGTFLQGDYALTDRLNIQAGIRYQYVQADTDSYLTARKPYTLMAADSTDSDKFLFNFGTVYKLSDTQQLYANFSQGYSYPDVQRVLRDVAAYTLTTSGIEPITVNSYELGWRLNQDSGLNLGLTGFYNTSDKVVQFNSDRSVNVVDTDQRVYGAEATVSYPFMDNYKVGGTLGYTRGQYKDITDNWHELNAFAVSPMKGTLFAEWSNADGYGIRAQMLAIKGTDKAYKDDLELKATGITDSNSAAEIKGYTTMDVLAHFPVAKGRVDFGIYNVWDNQYKTVFAQQAAVTNANSLLAIPAEGRTFALSYTVNF
;
A
#
# COMPACT_ATOMS: atom_id res chain seq x y z
N MET A 1 2.35 30.05 -23.74
CA MET A 1 2.35 29.32 -22.46
C MET A 1 3.32 28.13 -22.47
N ILE A 2 3.30 27.26 -23.48
CA ILE A 2 4.26 26.13 -23.62
C ILE A 2 5.72 26.63 -23.70
N ILE A 3 6.01 27.73 -24.43
CA ILE A 3 7.34 28.33 -24.53
C ILE A 3 7.83 28.92 -23.21
N ILE A 4 6.91 29.39 -22.36
CA ILE A 4 7.24 29.88 -21.01
C ILE A 4 7.54 28.71 -20.07
N LEU A 5 6.80 27.61 -20.18
CA LEU A 5 7.04 26.39 -19.41
C LEU A 5 8.42 25.79 -19.76
N ILE A 6 8.76 25.71 -21.06
CA ILE A 6 10.06 25.21 -21.53
C ILE A 6 11.21 26.13 -21.06
N LYS A 7 11.03 27.45 -21.03
CA LYS A 7 12.05 28.38 -20.51
C LYS A 7 12.22 28.32 -18.99
N PHE A 8 11.17 27.93 -18.23
CA PHE A 8 11.29 27.70 -16.78
C PHE A 8 12.01 26.38 -16.48
N ILE A 9 11.72 25.32 -17.22
CA ILE A 9 12.35 24.00 -17.08
C ILE A 9 13.86 24.09 -17.37
N CYS A 10 14.29 24.85 -18.37
CA CYS A 10 15.73 24.96 -18.74
C CYS A 10 16.58 25.85 -17.81
N LYS A 11 16.00 26.60 -16.88
CA LYS A 11 16.78 27.48 -15.97
C LYS A 11 17.10 26.87 -14.60
N GLY A 12 16.50 25.73 -14.23
CA GLY A 12 16.67 25.09 -12.91
C GLY A 12 17.40 23.77 -12.89
N ILE A 13 17.75 23.22 -14.05
CA ILE A 13 18.31 21.87 -14.15
C ILE A 13 19.80 21.93 -14.45
N VAL A 14 20.63 21.68 -13.44
CA VAL A 14 21.98 21.13 -13.63
C VAL A 14 21.81 19.61 -13.77
N MET A 15 21.37 19.16 -14.94
CA MET A 15 21.32 17.73 -15.26
C MET A 15 22.73 17.17 -15.42
N ARG A 16 23.02 16.02 -14.82
CA ARG A 16 24.24 15.24 -15.11
C ARG A 16 24.14 14.73 -16.56
N LEU A 17 25.25 14.62 -17.26
CA LEU A 17 25.32 14.23 -18.68
C LEU A 17 24.58 12.91 -19.04
N SER A 18 24.31 12.03 -18.05
CA SER A 18 23.54 10.79 -18.22
C SER A 18 22.05 11.01 -18.48
N ASP A 19 21.49 12.15 -18.04
CA ASP A 19 20.06 12.41 -18.11
C ASP A 19 19.65 13.03 -19.46
N PHE A 20 20.62 13.56 -20.19
CA PHE A 20 20.42 14.14 -21.52
C PHE A 20 20.06 13.09 -22.60
N GLY A 21 20.51 11.85 -22.43
CA GLY A 21 20.26 10.75 -23.37
C GLY A 21 18.79 10.33 -23.44
N LEU A 22 18.09 10.32 -22.29
CA LEU A 22 16.68 9.91 -22.21
C LEU A 22 15.72 11.02 -22.74
N CYS A 23 16.02 12.28 -22.48
CA CYS A 23 15.23 13.40 -23.02
C CYS A 23 15.34 13.53 -24.55
N LEU A 24 16.50 13.22 -25.14
CA LEU A 24 16.68 13.23 -26.60
C LEU A 24 15.98 12.07 -27.29
N LEU A 25 15.86 10.90 -26.64
CA LEU A 25 15.13 9.76 -27.20
C LEU A 25 13.62 10.04 -27.27
N SER A 26 13.04 10.68 -26.25
CA SER A 26 11.61 11.05 -26.24
C SER A 26 11.27 12.12 -27.28
N VAL A 27 12.16 13.07 -27.53
CA VAL A 27 11.96 14.10 -28.56
C VAL A 27 12.18 13.55 -29.98
N ALA A 28 13.12 12.63 -30.18
CA ALA A 28 13.38 12.02 -31.49
C ALA A 28 12.24 11.09 -31.96
N ILE A 29 11.53 10.43 -31.03
CA ILE A 29 10.36 9.59 -31.35
C ILE A 29 9.16 10.47 -31.77
N CYS A 30 9.01 11.66 -31.19
CA CYS A 30 7.91 12.57 -31.51
C CYS A 30 8.03 13.27 -32.89
N THR A 31 9.21 13.34 -33.52
CA THR A 31 9.41 14.09 -34.76
C THR A 31 9.25 13.29 -36.05
N HIS A 32 9.08 11.97 -36.01
CA HIS A 32 9.05 11.11 -37.21
C HIS A 32 7.66 10.56 -37.59
N LEU A 33 6.57 10.98 -36.94
CA LEU A 33 5.21 10.48 -37.19
C LEU A 33 4.21 11.59 -37.57
N TYR A 34 4.57 12.49 -38.49
CA TYR A 34 3.59 13.34 -39.15
C TYR A 34 3.28 12.74 -40.55
N ALA A 35 2.24 11.91 -40.59
CA ALA A 35 1.47 11.64 -41.81
C ALA A 35 0.04 12.16 -41.58
N GLU A 36 -0.35 13.16 -42.36
CA GLU A 36 -1.74 13.64 -42.39
C GLU A 36 -2.63 12.56 -43.01
N ASP A 37 -3.59 12.04 -42.23
CA ASP A 37 -4.77 11.39 -42.80
C ASP A 37 -6.03 11.95 -42.16
N THR A 38 -6.91 12.44 -43.01
CA THR A 38 -8.22 13.02 -42.69
C THR A 38 -9.17 11.95 -42.22
N ILE A 39 -9.64 12.07 -40.98
CA ILE A 39 -10.65 11.19 -40.36
C ILE A 39 -12.07 11.66 -40.76
N PRO A 40 -12.95 10.78 -41.26
CA PRO A 40 -14.36 11.11 -41.47
C PRO A 40 -15.10 11.17 -40.12
N ALA A 41 -15.98 12.16 -39.98
CA ALA A 41 -16.84 12.33 -38.84
C ALA A 41 -17.74 11.12 -38.61
N LEU A 42 -17.65 10.48 -37.43
CA LEU A 42 -18.54 9.43 -36.98
C LEU A 42 -19.86 10.02 -36.49
N THR A 43 -20.94 9.56 -37.10
CA THR A 43 -22.32 9.83 -36.68
C THR A 43 -22.58 9.24 -35.30
N GLU A 44 -23.11 10.07 -34.41
CA GLU A 44 -23.58 9.64 -33.09
C GLU A 44 -24.67 8.57 -33.18
N THR A 45 -24.36 7.37 -32.76
CA THR A 45 -25.38 6.38 -32.39
C THR A 45 -25.54 6.48 -30.86
N ASN A 46 -26.78 6.70 -30.41
CA ASN A 46 -27.16 6.62 -29.00
C ASN A 46 -26.86 5.21 -28.46
N ASN A 47 -25.64 5.04 -27.94
CA ASN A 47 -25.28 3.87 -27.17
C ASN A 47 -25.68 4.10 -25.72
N VAL A 48 -26.78 3.51 -25.29
CA VAL A 48 -27.02 3.22 -23.89
C VAL A 48 -25.88 2.28 -23.48
N ALA A 49 -24.88 2.82 -22.82
CA ALA A 49 -23.77 2.04 -22.31
C ALA A 49 -24.32 1.00 -21.32
N ILE A 50 -24.38 -0.24 -21.75
CA ILE A 50 -24.65 -1.38 -20.84
C ILE A 50 -23.47 -1.38 -19.87
N LYS A 51 -23.71 -0.95 -18.62
CA LYS A 51 -22.72 -0.98 -17.58
C LYS A 51 -22.42 -2.45 -17.27
N LEU A 52 -21.35 -2.99 -17.84
CA LEU A 52 -20.91 -4.34 -17.52
C LEU A 52 -20.63 -4.43 -16.01
N PRO A 53 -20.96 -5.56 -15.36
CA PRO A 53 -20.68 -5.75 -13.95
C PRO A 53 -19.16 -5.63 -13.71
N THR A 54 -18.76 -4.95 -12.64
CA THR A 54 -17.35 -4.86 -12.25
C THR A 54 -16.88 -6.26 -11.85
N ILE A 55 -15.91 -6.77 -12.61
CA ILE A 55 -15.29 -8.08 -12.39
C ILE A 55 -14.00 -7.87 -11.61
N VAL A 56 -13.77 -8.67 -10.58
CA VAL A 56 -12.54 -8.69 -9.79
C VAL A 56 -11.99 -10.11 -9.70
N MET A 57 -10.68 -10.24 -9.56
CA MET A 57 -9.99 -11.52 -9.41
C MET A 57 -9.47 -11.74 -7.98
N THR A 58 -9.13 -10.68 -7.28
CA THR A 58 -8.44 -10.74 -5.98
C THR A 58 -9.23 -11.47 -4.90
N ALA A 59 -10.56 -11.33 -4.89
CA ALA A 59 -11.38 -11.96 -3.86
C ALA A 59 -11.49 -13.49 -3.97
N THR A 60 -11.32 -14.04 -5.17
CA THR A 60 -11.65 -15.45 -5.48
C THR A 60 -10.61 -16.19 -6.32
N ARG A 61 -9.49 -15.52 -6.71
CA ARG A 61 -8.47 -16.01 -7.66
C ARG A 61 -8.99 -16.30 -9.08
N THR A 62 -10.25 -16.13 -9.32
CA THR A 62 -10.92 -16.27 -10.61
C THR A 62 -11.78 -15.06 -10.87
N PRO A 63 -12.02 -14.68 -12.15
CA PRO A 63 -12.87 -13.54 -12.47
C PRO A 63 -14.28 -13.75 -11.91
N LYS A 64 -14.75 -12.82 -11.07
CA LYS A 64 -16.08 -12.86 -10.47
C LYS A 64 -16.70 -11.47 -10.36
N SER A 65 -17.99 -11.36 -10.55
CA SER A 65 -18.71 -10.12 -10.30
C SER A 65 -18.71 -9.76 -8.82
N ILE A 66 -18.47 -8.48 -8.46
CA ILE A 66 -18.58 -8.00 -7.07
C ILE A 66 -19.94 -8.37 -6.47
N ALA A 67 -21.00 -8.39 -7.26
CA ALA A 67 -22.34 -8.77 -6.83
C ALA A 67 -22.45 -10.22 -6.31
N GLU A 68 -21.52 -11.09 -6.67
CA GLU A 68 -21.52 -12.51 -6.29
C GLU A 68 -20.56 -12.82 -5.14
N ILE A 69 -19.82 -11.81 -4.65
CA ILE A 69 -18.82 -12.00 -3.60
C ILE A 69 -19.46 -11.73 -2.23
N ALA A 70 -19.36 -12.72 -1.35
CA ALA A 70 -19.80 -12.61 0.04
C ALA A 70 -18.75 -11.85 0.88
N GLY A 71 -18.64 -10.54 0.71
CA GLY A 71 -17.68 -9.71 1.41
C GLY A 71 -17.61 -8.29 0.87
N THR A 72 -16.92 -7.41 1.58
CA THR A 72 -16.68 -6.03 1.16
C THR A 72 -15.54 -5.97 0.15
N VAL A 73 -15.88 -5.68 -1.10
CA VAL A 73 -14.94 -5.53 -2.21
C VAL A 73 -15.15 -4.17 -2.88
N GLN A 74 -14.07 -3.50 -3.20
CA GLN A 74 -14.04 -2.21 -3.88
C GLN A 74 -13.00 -2.24 -5.00
N THR A 75 -13.35 -1.67 -6.16
CA THR A 75 -12.41 -1.39 -7.24
C THR A 75 -12.22 0.11 -7.37
N ILE A 76 -10.98 0.56 -7.48
CA ILE A 76 -10.60 1.95 -7.72
C ILE A 76 -10.05 2.01 -9.14
N SER A 77 -10.71 2.76 -10.01
CA SER A 77 -10.39 2.82 -11.44
C SER A 77 -9.15 3.68 -11.75
N ALA A 78 -8.58 3.48 -12.95
CA ALA A 78 -7.49 4.32 -13.47
C ALA A 78 -7.86 5.82 -13.47
N ASP A 79 -9.12 6.14 -13.79
CA ASP A 79 -9.59 7.54 -13.81
C ASP A 79 -9.63 8.13 -12.41
N GLU A 80 -10.12 7.39 -11.40
CA GLU A 80 -10.11 7.83 -10.01
C GLU A 80 -8.68 7.99 -9.49
N ILE A 81 -7.78 7.06 -9.82
CA ILE A 81 -6.35 7.15 -9.47
C ILE A 81 -5.71 8.37 -10.13
N SER A 82 -5.93 8.56 -11.44
CA SER A 82 -5.39 9.69 -12.19
C SER A 82 -5.88 11.03 -11.66
N GLN A 83 -7.18 11.14 -11.35
CA GLN A 83 -7.78 12.34 -10.76
C GLN A 83 -7.18 12.67 -9.39
N GLN A 84 -6.92 11.65 -8.55
CA GLN A 84 -6.30 11.82 -7.24
C GLN A 84 -4.80 12.06 -7.31
N ALA A 85 -4.12 11.41 -8.26
CA ALA A 85 -2.67 11.45 -8.37
C ALA A 85 -2.14 12.81 -8.81
N GLY A 86 -2.95 13.63 -9.50
CA GLY A 86 -2.58 14.95 -10.01
C GLY A 86 -1.13 15.03 -10.44
N THR A 87 -0.29 15.38 -9.50
CA THR A 87 1.17 15.31 -9.60
C THR A 87 1.77 14.98 -8.23
N GLY A 88 2.38 13.81 -8.11
CA GLY A 88 3.19 13.46 -6.94
C GLY A 88 2.46 12.90 -5.72
N ARG A 89 1.11 12.79 -5.73
CA ARG A 89 0.39 12.10 -4.64
C ARG A 89 0.62 10.59 -4.73
N LYS A 90 0.86 9.96 -3.57
CA LYS A 90 1.22 8.54 -3.50
C LYS A 90 0.01 7.65 -3.38
N VAL A 91 0.19 6.37 -3.71
CA VAL A 91 -0.86 5.36 -3.61
C VAL A 91 -1.39 5.25 -2.17
N ALA A 92 -0.51 5.34 -1.16
CA ALA A 92 -0.91 5.33 0.25
C ALA A 92 -1.92 6.42 0.61
N ASP A 93 -1.73 7.65 0.10
CA ASP A 93 -2.62 8.80 0.33
C ASP A 93 -3.93 8.68 -0.46
N ILE A 94 -3.85 8.20 -1.71
CA ILE A 94 -5.02 7.96 -2.57
C ILE A 94 -5.94 6.93 -1.92
N LEU A 95 -5.39 5.81 -1.45
CA LEU A 95 -6.15 4.76 -0.79
C LEU A 95 -6.75 5.22 0.55
N ALA A 96 -6.00 6.01 1.32
CA ALA A 96 -6.52 6.60 2.56
C ALA A 96 -7.76 7.48 2.34
N GLN A 97 -7.83 8.18 1.19
CA GLN A 97 -8.97 9.00 0.79
C GLN A 97 -10.17 8.17 0.31
N LEU A 98 -9.92 7.06 -0.41
CA LEU A 98 -10.97 6.33 -1.13
C LEU A 98 -11.48 5.10 -0.39
N VAL A 99 -10.68 4.47 0.48
CA VAL A 99 -11.03 3.21 1.17
C VAL A 99 -11.42 3.46 2.62
N PRO A 100 -12.70 3.26 3.02
CA PRO A 100 -13.18 3.59 4.36
C PRO A 100 -12.48 2.82 5.47
N SER A 101 -12.21 1.54 5.24
CA SER A 101 -11.59 0.62 6.21
C SER A 101 -10.09 0.83 6.42
N LEU A 102 -9.40 1.52 5.50
CA LEU A 102 -7.96 1.73 5.56
C LEU A 102 -7.61 2.94 6.43
N ALA A 103 -6.66 2.79 7.33
CA ALA A 103 -6.15 3.88 8.16
C ALA A 103 -5.55 5.03 7.30
N PRO A 104 -5.47 6.26 7.83
CA PRO A 104 -4.80 7.37 7.14
C PRO A 104 -3.33 7.06 6.86
N SER A 105 -2.79 7.66 5.80
CA SER A 105 -1.36 7.59 5.49
C SER A 105 -0.50 8.15 6.63
N SER A 106 0.69 7.58 6.79
CA SER A 106 1.67 8.04 7.78
C SER A 106 2.25 9.43 7.45
N GLY A 107 2.22 9.84 6.18
CA GLY A 107 2.91 11.04 5.67
C GLY A 107 4.43 10.84 5.51
N THR A 108 4.92 9.60 5.66
CA THR A 108 6.34 9.23 5.49
C THR A 108 6.54 8.36 4.24
N SER A 109 7.74 7.84 4.01
CA SER A 109 7.97 6.85 2.96
C SER A 109 7.39 5.46 3.29
N SER A 110 6.86 5.28 4.51
CA SER A 110 6.32 4.01 5.01
C SER A 110 4.80 4.01 5.07
N ASN A 111 4.20 2.86 4.82
CA ASN A 111 2.79 2.57 5.11
C ASN A 111 2.59 1.89 6.49
N TYR A 112 3.58 1.96 7.39
CA TYR A 112 3.46 1.44 8.75
C TYR A 112 2.32 2.13 9.52
N GLY A 113 1.48 1.35 10.18
CA GLY A 113 0.28 1.83 10.86
C GLY A 113 -0.91 2.09 9.92
N GLN A 114 -0.76 1.88 8.61
CA GLN A 114 -1.88 1.97 7.66
C GLN A 114 -2.61 0.61 7.59
N THR A 115 -3.22 0.25 8.71
CA THR A 115 -3.98 -0.99 8.87
C THR A 115 -5.37 -0.91 8.21
N MET A 116 -5.93 -2.06 7.89
CA MET A 116 -7.32 -2.20 7.46
C MET A 116 -8.13 -2.91 8.55
N ARG A 117 -9.22 -2.28 9.03
CA ARG A 117 -10.00 -2.82 10.15
C ARG A 117 -9.13 -3.20 11.37
N GLY A 118 -8.08 -2.40 11.63
CA GLY A 118 -7.17 -2.63 12.75
C GLY A 118 -6.25 -3.86 12.62
N ARG A 119 -6.04 -4.37 11.42
CA ARG A 119 -5.21 -5.54 11.12
C ARG A 119 -4.29 -5.28 9.92
N ASN A 120 -3.25 -6.10 9.78
CA ASN A 120 -2.31 -6.00 8.66
C ASN A 120 -2.99 -6.31 7.32
N VAL A 121 -2.52 -5.65 6.29
CA VAL A 121 -3.03 -5.75 4.91
C VAL A 121 -2.00 -6.47 4.05
N LEU A 122 -2.45 -7.49 3.32
CA LEU A 122 -1.65 -8.08 2.26
C LEU A 122 -1.68 -7.13 1.04
N ILE A 123 -0.52 -6.60 0.69
CA ILE A 123 -0.35 -5.75 -0.48
C ILE A 123 0.25 -6.58 -1.60
N MET A 124 -0.37 -6.52 -2.77
CA MET A 124 0.06 -7.24 -3.97
C MET A 124 0.20 -6.28 -5.15
N ILE A 125 1.08 -6.63 -6.08
CA ILE A 125 1.16 -6.03 -7.42
C ILE A 125 0.99 -7.17 -8.43
N ASP A 126 -0.03 -7.07 -9.29
CA ASP A 126 -0.41 -8.12 -10.26
C ASP A 126 -0.55 -9.52 -9.63
N GLY A 127 -1.07 -9.62 -8.40
CA GLY A 127 -1.22 -10.88 -7.66
C GLY A 127 0.03 -11.34 -6.89
N VAL A 128 1.19 -10.74 -7.12
CA VAL A 128 2.43 -11.09 -6.41
C VAL A 128 2.52 -10.33 -5.09
N SER A 129 2.68 -11.06 -3.98
CA SER A 129 2.82 -10.46 -2.64
C SER A 129 4.00 -9.49 -2.57
N GLN A 130 3.74 -8.30 -2.05
CA GLN A 130 4.75 -7.31 -1.69
C GLN A 130 5.05 -7.33 -0.19
N THR A 131 4.24 -8.04 0.59
CA THR A 131 4.39 -8.20 2.04
C THR A 131 5.02 -9.55 2.31
N GLY A 132 6.11 -9.58 3.07
CA GLY A 132 6.76 -10.80 3.58
C GLY A 132 6.58 -10.94 5.09
N SER A 133 7.28 -11.87 5.72
CA SER A 133 7.39 -11.98 7.17
C SER A 133 8.09 -10.76 7.76
N ARG A 134 9.17 -10.32 7.09
CA ARG A 134 9.81 -9.03 7.33
C ARG A 134 9.10 -7.92 6.58
N ASP A 135 8.23 -7.20 7.28
CA ASP A 135 7.51 -6.07 6.68
C ASP A 135 8.32 -4.77 6.79
N VAL A 136 8.91 -4.35 5.69
CA VAL A 136 9.60 -3.06 5.57
C VAL A 136 8.64 -1.89 5.41
N ALA A 137 7.35 -2.18 5.22
CA ALA A 137 6.25 -1.22 5.11
C ALA A 137 6.47 -0.11 4.05
N ARG A 138 6.98 -0.47 2.86
CA ARG A 138 7.24 0.45 1.74
C ARG A 138 6.32 0.24 0.55
N GLN A 139 5.48 -0.78 0.59
CA GLN A 139 4.79 -1.36 -0.56
C GLN A 139 3.88 -0.37 -1.28
N LEU A 140 3.07 0.41 -0.55
CA LEU A 140 2.13 1.38 -1.15
C LEU A 140 2.83 2.63 -1.72
N ASN A 141 4.09 2.84 -1.38
CA ASN A 141 4.88 3.96 -1.88
C ASN A 141 5.95 3.53 -2.89
N SER A 142 5.95 2.26 -3.33
CA SER A 142 6.94 1.69 -4.25
C SER A 142 6.37 1.36 -5.62
N ILE A 143 5.40 2.12 -6.08
CA ILE A 143 4.86 2.10 -7.44
C ILE A 143 4.33 3.48 -7.80
N SER A 144 4.59 3.93 -9.04
CA SER A 144 4.02 5.17 -9.55
C SER A 144 2.52 5.01 -9.84
N PRO A 145 1.65 5.92 -9.38
CA PRO A 145 0.24 5.90 -9.77
C PRO A 145 0.01 5.90 -11.28
N ASN A 146 0.95 6.45 -12.06
CA ASN A 146 0.88 6.45 -13.52
C ASN A 146 1.04 5.06 -14.16
N MET A 147 1.55 4.07 -13.41
CA MET A 147 1.70 2.68 -13.87
C MET A 147 0.50 1.80 -13.51
N ILE A 148 -0.49 2.33 -12.81
CA ILE A 148 -1.61 1.57 -12.29
C ILE A 148 -2.79 1.64 -13.26
N ASP A 149 -3.39 0.48 -13.54
CA ASP A 149 -4.66 0.34 -14.26
C ASP A 149 -5.85 0.50 -13.32
N HIS A 150 -5.88 -0.31 -12.26
CA HIS A 150 -6.87 -0.23 -11.20
C HIS A 150 -6.34 -0.88 -9.93
N ILE A 151 -7.05 -0.65 -8.81
CA ILE A 151 -6.73 -1.29 -7.54
C ILE A 151 -7.97 -2.05 -7.06
N GLU A 152 -7.79 -3.31 -6.70
CA GLU A 152 -8.81 -4.14 -6.06
C GLU A 152 -8.55 -4.21 -4.57
N VAL A 153 -9.57 -3.89 -3.78
CA VAL A 153 -9.51 -3.89 -2.32
C VAL A 153 -10.53 -4.89 -1.78
N VAL A 154 -10.06 -5.86 -1.01
CA VAL A 154 -10.89 -6.82 -0.29
C VAL A 154 -10.72 -6.57 1.20
N SER A 155 -11.76 -6.17 1.90
CA SER A 155 -11.71 -5.89 3.35
C SER A 155 -12.09 -7.14 4.15
N GLY A 156 -11.42 -7.35 5.28
CA GLY A 156 -11.60 -8.52 6.13
C GLY A 156 -10.55 -9.60 5.93
N ALA A 157 -10.35 -10.44 6.93
CA ALA A 157 -9.36 -11.51 6.88
C ALA A 157 -9.70 -12.52 5.77
N THR A 158 -8.68 -13.07 5.13
CA THR A 158 -8.80 -14.15 4.15
C THR A 158 -7.52 -14.95 4.07
N SER A 159 -7.62 -16.24 3.78
CA SER A 159 -6.47 -17.12 3.59
C SER A 159 -6.19 -17.46 2.11
N ILE A 160 -6.99 -16.92 1.18
CA ILE A 160 -6.97 -17.37 -0.21
C ILE A 160 -5.59 -17.20 -0.89
N TYR A 161 -4.81 -16.20 -0.48
CA TYR A 161 -3.45 -15.96 -0.98
C TYR A 161 -2.33 -16.32 0.02
N GLY A 162 -2.67 -17.00 1.12
CA GLY A 162 -1.70 -17.38 2.14
C GLY A 162 -1.54 -16.34 3.25
N SER A 163 -0.30 -16.12 3.70
CA SER A 163 0.01 -15.25 4.85
C SER A 163 -0.18 -13.76 4.59
N GLY A 164 -0.50 -13.01 5.65
CA GLY A 164 -0.50 -11.54 5.67
C GLY A 164 -1.86 -10.88 5.51
N ALA A 165 -2.89 -11.57 5.00
CA ALA A 165 -4.22 -11.01 4.80
C ALA A 165 -5.12 -11.13 6.05
N THR A 166 -4.71 -10.52 7.16
CA THR A 166 -5.49 -10.52 8.41
C THR A 166 -6.49 -9.36 8.50
N GLY A 167 -6.23 -8.26 7.82
CA GLY A 167 -7.15 -7.11 7.69
C GLY A 167 -7.81 -7.02 6.33
N GLY A 168 -7.20 -7.62 5.31
CA GLY A 168 -7.67 -7.62 3.94
C GLY A 168 -6.55 -7.67 2.92
N ILE A 169 -6.90 -7.43 1.66
CA ILE A 169 -5.98 -7.42 0.52
C ILE A 169 -6.13 -6.10 -0.23
N ILE A 170 -5.00 -5.54 -0.65
CA ILE A 170 -4.92 -4.49 -1.66
C ILE A 170 -4.10 -5.05 -2.81
N ASN A 171 -4.72 -5.26 -3.96
CA ASN A 171 -4.03 -5.72 -5.17
C ASN A 171 -3.98 -4.61 -6.20
N ILE A 172 -2.79 -4.14 -6.51
CA ILE A 172 -2.51 -3.11 -7.49
C ILE A 172 -2.31 -3.80 -8.83
N ILE A 173 -3.18 -3.54 -9.79
CA ILE A 173 -3.08 -4.08 -11.14
C ILE A 173 -2.38 -3.05 -12.03
N THR A 174 -1.28 -3.46 -12.65
CA THR A 174 -0.49 -2.58 -13.52
C THR A 174 -1.14 -2.44 -14.91
N LYS A 175 -0.85 -1.34 -15.59
CA LYS A 175 -1.33 -1.06 -16.94
C LYS A 175 -0.91 -2.18 -17.92
N ARG A 176 -1.79 -2.43 -18.87
CA ARG A 176 -1.63 -3.41 -19.95
C ARG A 176 -1.76 -2.71 -21.31
N ALA A 177 -1.50 -3.45 -22.38
CA ALA A 177 -1.70 -2.94 -23.72
C ALA A 177 -3.17 -2.55 -23.96
N ASN A 178 -3.37 -1.41 -24.63
CA ASN A 178 -4.67 -1.02 -25.14
C ASN A 178 -5.01 -1.88 -26.36
N LYS A 179 -5.95 -2.80 -26.21
CA LYS A 179 -6.35 -3.72 -27.30
C LYS A 179 -7.20 -3.06 -28.38
N SER A 180 -7.71 -1.85 -28.15
CA SER A 180 -8.48 -1.10 -29.15
C SER A 180 -7.62 -0.39 -30.19
N GLU A 181 -6.31 -0.24 -29.93
CA GLU A 181 -5.36 0.45 -30.80
C GLU A 181 -4.14 -0.43 -31.08
N PRO A 182 -3.72 -0.57 -32.36
CA PRO A 182 -2.55 -1.38 -32.71
C PRO A 182 -1.26 -0.89 -32.03
N VAL A 183 -1.12 0.43 -31.87
CA VAL A 183 0.00 1.08 -31.17
C VAL A 183 -0.54 2.33 -30.47
N SER A 184 -0.16 2.56 -29.23
CA SER A 184 -0.53 3.77 -28.52
C SER A 184 0.64 4.25 -27.64
N PHE A 185 0.71 5.55 -27.46
CA PHE A 185 1.67 6.22 -26.59
C PHE A 185 0.94 7.17 -25.65
N GLN A 186 1.46 7.32 -24.44
CA GLN A 186 1.00 8.35 -23.50
C GLN A 186 2.23 9.05 -22.91
N THR A 187 2.23 10.37 -22.95
CA THR A 187 3.23 11.21 -22.27
C THR A 187 2.53 12.00 -21.15
N LYS A 188 3.11 11.99 -19.95
CA LYS A 188 2.67 12.77 -18.80
C LYS A 188 3.83 13.66 -18.33
N LEU A 189 3.52 14.95 -18.13
CA LEU A 189 4.42 15.92 -17.52
C LEU A 189 3.73 16.51 -16.30
N GLY A 190 4.45 16.64 -15.19
CA GLY A 190 3.89 17.15 -13.95
C GLY A 190 4.83 18.07 -13.20
N VAL A 191 4.25 19.00 -12.44
CA VAL A 191 4.96 19.86 -11.50
C VAL A 191 4.12 20.05 -10.24
N THR A 192 4.78 19.97 -9.08
CA THR A 192 4.15 20.23 -7.77
C THR A 192 5.00 21.24 -7.01
N SER A 193 4.35 22.10 -6.22
CA SER A 193 5.02 23.07 -5.34
C SER A 193 4.23 23.27 -4.06
N ALA A 194 4.92 23.47 -2.94
CA ALA A 194 4.30 24.03 -1.76
C ALA A 194 3.76 25.46 -2.07
N ASP A 195 2.90 25.99 -1.22
CA ASP A 195 2.23 27.28 -1.41
C ASP A 195 3.18 28.50 -1.42
N ASN A 196 4.33 28.35 -0.79
CA ASN A 196 5.39 29.36 -0.77
C ASN A 196 6.17 29.47 -2.10
N PHE A 197 5.94 28.56 -3.07
CA PHE A 197 6.58 28.51 -4.39
C PHE A 197 8.11 28.60 -4.37
N ARG A 198 8.75 28.11 -3.31
CA ARG A 198 10.19 28.07 -3.20
C ARG A 198 10.76 27.07 -4.21
N SER A 199 11.92 27.38 -4.77
CA SER A 199 12.58 26.50 -5.74
C SER A 199 12.94 25.12 -5.17
N ASP A 200 13.17 25.05 -3.85
CA ASP A 200 13.47 23.81 -3.13
C ASP A 200 12.22 22.98 -2.79
N SER A 201 11.00 23.48 -3.02
CA SER A 201 9.75 22.75 -2.87
C SER A 201 9.24 22.14 -4.19
N LEU A 202 9.89 22.44 -5.32
CA LEU A 202 9.43 21.96 -6.61
C LEU A 202 9.64 20.47 -6.76
N ALA A 203 8.62 19.80 -7.28
CA ALA A 203 8.70 18.41 -7.74
C ALA A 203 8.37 18.34 -9.21
N TYR A 204 9.02 17.43 -9.94
CA TYR A 204 8.82 17.24 -11.37
C TYR A 204 8.51 15.78 -11.66
N GLN A 205 7.58 15.52 -12.59
CA GLN A 205 7.24 14.19 -13.06
C GLN A 205 7.33 14.13 -14.58
N LEU A 206 7.95 13.07 -15.08
CA LEU A 206 7.98 12.70 -16.48
C LEU A 206 7.57 11.23 -16.61
N GLY A 207 6.44 10.98 -17.25
CA GLY A 207 5.93 9.63 -17.54
C GLY A 207 5.83 9.39 -19.03
N GLN A 208 6.28 8.25 -19.49
CA GLN A 208 6.12 7.79 -20.86
C GLN A 208 5.65 6.35 -20.87
N THR A 209 4.54 6.07 -21.57
CA THR A 209 4.11 4.69 -21.83
C THR A 209 4.01 4.45 -23.32
N ALA A 210 4.22 3.21 -23.71
CA ALA A 210 4.01 2.70 -25.04
C ALA A 210 3.30 1.35 -24.95
N SER A 211 2.33 1.11 -25.80
CA SER A 211 1.71 -0.20 -25.93
C SER A 211 1.50 -0.57 -27.40
N PHE A 212 1.48 -1.86 -27.67
CA PHE A 212 1.10 -2.41 -28.95
C PHE A 212 0.23 -3.64 -28.77
N SER A 213 -0.67 -3.88 -29.71
CA SER A 213 -1.57 -5.04 -29.67
C SER A 213 -1.86 -5.55 -31.07
N ASN A 214 -1.83 -6.88 -31.21
CA ASN A 214 -2.34 -7.61 -32.36
C ASN A 214 -2.90 -8.96 -31.87
N ASP A 215 -3.46 -9.76 -32.79
CA ASP A 215 -4.14 -11.02 -32.44
C ASP A 215 -3.25 -12.02 -31.69
N LYS A 216 -1.94 -11.99 -31.85
CA LYS A 216 -1.01 -12.98 -31.28
C LYS A 216 -0.22 -12.47 -30.09
N VAL A 217 0.09 -11.18 -30.09
CA VAL A 217 0.99 -10.60 -29.09
C VAL A 217 0.49 -9.21 -28.73
N ASP A 218 0.42 -8.92 -27.46
CA ASP A 218 0.29 -7.56 -26.95
C ASP A 218 1.40 -7.23 -25.96
N GLY A 219 1.79 -5.95 -25.88
CA GLY A 219 2.85 -5.50 -25.01
C GLY A 219 2.65 -4.09 -24.49
N PHE A 220 3.15 -3.86 -23.31
CA PHE A 220 3.15 -2.56 -22.61
C PHE A 220 4.56 -2.30 -22.06
N LEU A 221 5.02 -1.06 -22.17
CA LEU A 221 6.20 -0.54 -21.48
C LEU A 221 5.89 0.84 -20.96
N GLY A 222 6.14 1.06 -19.67
CA GLY A 222 6.01 2.36 -19.00
C GLY A 222 7.29 2.72 -18.27
N VAL A 223 7.66 3.99 -18.32
CA VAL A 223 8.73 4.60 -17.52
C VAL A 223 8.16 5.86 -16.87
N ASP A 224 8.34 5.98 -15.57
CA ASP A 224 7.95 7.17 -14.80
C ASP A 224 9.16 7.63 -13.97
N TYR A 225 9.53 8.89 -14.11
CA TYR A 225 10.54 9.54 -13.30
C TYR A 225 9.90 10.68 -12.52
N THR A 226 10.15 10.73 -11.22
CA THR A 226 9.70 11.79 -10.33
C THR A 226 10.84 12.26 -9.46
N SER A 227 11.18 13.55 -9.56
CA SER A 227 12.08 14.23 -8.60
C SER A 227 11.24 15.06 -7.66
N ARG A 228 11.37 14.85 -6.36
CA ARG A 228 10.63 15.55 -5.31
C ARG A 228 11.55 16.45 -4.53
N GLY A 229 11.13 17.71 -4.38
CA GLY A 229 11.79 18.65 -3.47
C GLY A 229 11.34 18.49 -2.03
N SER A 230 11.71 19.45 -1.22
CA SER A 230 11.39 19.52 0.20
C SER A 230 9.92 19.83 0.44
N GLN A 231 9.38 19.29 1.53
CA GLN A 231 8.01 19.51 1.97
C GLN A 231 7.96 20.60 3.06
N PHE A 232 6.85 21.32 3.10
CA PHE A 232 6.61 22.40 4.05
C PHE A 232 5.28 22.20 4.76
N ASP A 233 5.22 22.54 6.03
CA ASP A 233 4.00 22.44 6.83
C ASP A 233 3.10 23.68 6.66
N GLY A 234 1.91 23.70 7.26
CA GLY A 234 0.96 24.80 7.16
C GLY A 234 1.42 26.14 7.78
N ARG A 235 2.62 26.22 8.33
CA ARG A 235 3.26 27.46 8.77
C ARG A 235 4.37 27.91 7.82
N GLY A 236 4.62 27.12 6.76
CA GLY A 236 5.74 27.35 5.85
C GLY A 236 7.08 26.92 6.38
N ASP A 237 7.13 26.17 7.50
CA ASP A 237 8.35 25.60 8.03
C ASP A 237 8.68 24.29 7.26
N ARG A 238 9.97 24.06 6.96
CA ARG A 238 10.42 22.83 6.31
C ARG A 238 10.18 21.63 7.22
N ILE A 239 9.54 20.60 6.68
CA ILE A 239 9.33 19.34 7.37
C ILE A 239 10.65 18.59 7.50
N SER A 240 10.89 18.00 8.65
CA SER A 240 12.07 17.18 8.91
C SER A 240 11.90 15.76 8.37
N LEU A 241 13.02 15.14 8.02
CA LEU A 241 13.12 13.71 7.77
C LEU A 241 12.70 12.93 9.03
N SER A 242 11.79 11.98 8.88
CA SER A 242 11.44 11.07 9.99
C SER A 242 12.59 10.11 10.27
N PRO A 243 13.19 10.17 11.47
CA PRO A 243 14.31 9.29 11.80
C PRO A 243 13.90 7.81 11.92
N TRP A 244 12.59 7.52 12.03
CA TRP A 244 12.10 6.15 12.16
C TRP A 244 11.63 5.56 10.83
N GLN A 245 10.88 6.33 10.03
CA GLN A 245 10.20 5.80 8.84
C GLN A 245 10.66 6.46 7.52
N GLY A 246 11.60 7.38 7.58
CA GLY A 246 12.07 8.11 6.42
C GLY A 246 11.10 9.17 5.93
N SER A 247 11.38 9.73 4.78
CA SER A 247 10.57 10.74 4.13
C SER A 247 10.51 10.49 2.65
N THR A 248 9.61 11.17 1.98
CA THR A 248 9.46 11.16 0.53
C THR A 248 9.84 12.50 -0.09
N MET A 249 10.35 13.42 0.71
CA MET A 249 10.93 14.68 0.23
C MET A 249 12.40 14.51 -0.16
N ASP A 250 12.88 15.39 -1.03
CA ASP A 250 14.25 15.38 -1.54
C ASP A 250 14.62 13.98 -2.06
N THR A 251 13.77 13.39 -2.93
CA THR A 251 13.94 12.03 -3.48
C THR A 251 13.83 12.03 -5.00
N ASP A 252 14.62 11.17 -5.62
CA ASP A 252 14.50 10.81 -7.03
C ASP A 252 13.96 9.41 -7.16
N THR A 253 12.86 9.27 -7.89
CA THR A 253 12.17 8.00 -8.10
C THR A 253 12.16 7.63 -9.58
N ILE A 254 12.49 6.40 -9.89
CA ILE A 254 12.28 5.79 -11.21
C ILE A 254 11.43 4.52 -11.06
N ASP A 255 10.40 4.38 -11.89
CA ASP A 255 9.54 3.20 -11.97
C ASP A 255 9.44 2.76 -13.44
N VAL A 256 9.86 1.54 -13.73
CA VAL A 256 9.81 0.93 -15.05
C VAL A 256 8.97 -0.32 -14.99
N ASN A 257 7.89 -0.37 -15.77
CA ASN A 257 7.00 -1.51 -15.87
C ASN A 257 6.92 -2.01 -17.30
N GLY A 258 7.11 -3.30 -17.51
CA GLY A 258 6.99 -3.96 -18.79
C GLY A 258 6.11 -5.20 -18.71
N ARG A 259 5.28 -5.42 -19.72
CA ARG A 259 4.45 -6.63 -19.84
C ARG A 259 4.36 -7.06 -21.30
N LEU A 260 4.49 -8.37 -21.53
CA LEU A 260 4.24 -9.02 -22.81
C LEU A 260 3.23 -10.14 -22.60
N ASN A 261 2.26 -10.25 -23.48
CA ASN A 261 1.26 -11.31 -23.49
C ASN A 261 1.22 -11.96 -24.86
N PHE A 262 1.32 -13.29 -24.91
CA PHE A 262 1.29 -14.12 -26.11
C PHE A 262 0.00 -14.95 -26.10
N ASN A 263 -0.85 -14.76 -27.09
CA ASN A 263 -1.98 -15.63 -27.37
C ASN A 263 -1.47 -16.85 -28.16
N LEU A 264 -1.20 -17.95 -27.45
CA LEU A 264 -0.61 -19.17 -28.05
C LEU A 264 -1.64 -19.88 -28.93
N THR A 265 -2.88 -19.92 -28.46
CA THR A 265 -4.09 -20.39 -29.17
C THR A 265 -5.28 -19.55 -28.71
N ASP A 266 -6.47 -19.82 -29.22
CA ASP A 266 -7.71 -19.14 -28.79
C ASP A 266 -8.00 -19.33 -27.30
N ASN A 267 -7.53 -20.45 -26.72
CA ASN A 267 -7.78 -20.83 -25.31
C ASN A 267 -6.53 -20.72 -24.43
N GLN A 268 -5.35 -20.40 -24.96
CA GLN A 268 -4.11 -20.40 -24.22
C GLN A 268 -3.36 -19.09 -24.35
N SER A 269 -2.91 -18.55 -23.23
CA SER A 269 -2.06 -17.37 -23.19
C SER A 269 -0.87 -17.55 -22.25
N LEU A 270 0.22 -16.87 -22.55
CA LEU A 270 1.44 -16.80 -21.74
C LEU A 270 1.84 -15.34 -21.59
N SER A 271 1.94 -14.87 -20.35
CA SER A 271 2.33 -13.49 -20.02
C SER A 271 3.65 -13.46 -19.29
N PHE A 272 4.42 -12.39 -19.54
CA PHE A 272 5.63 -12.04 -18.80
C PHE A 272 5.49 -10.60 -18.30
N GLY A 273 5.75 -10.37 -17.02
CA GLY A 273 5.80 -9.06 -16.39
C GLY A 273 7.18 -8.81 -15.79
N ALA A 274 7.63 -7.57 -15.84
CA ALA A 274 8.86 -7.12 -15.20
C ALA A 274 8.65 -5.71 -14.63
N GLN A 275 9.16 -5.47 -13.42
CA GLN A 275 9.18 -4.16 -12.79
C GLN A 275 10.57 -3.88 -12.23
N TYR A 276 11.02 -2.64 -12.41
CA TYR A 276 12.13 -2.03 -11.67
C TYR A 276 11.64 -0.74 -11.01
N TYR A 277 11.86 -0.62 -9.72
CA TYR A 277 11.55 0.57 -8.95
C TYR A 277 12.77 0.97 -8.11
N LYS A 278 13.11 2.25 -8.12
CA LYS A 278 14.09 2.84 -7.20
C LYS A 278 13.60 4.20 -6.74
N ASP A 279 13.64 4.44 -5.43
CA ASP A 279 13.44 5.73 -4.78
C ASP A 279 14.65 5.99 -3.88
N GLU A 280 15.40 7.04 -4.15
CA GLU A 280 16.63 7.38 -3.45
C GLU A 280 16.56 8.81 -2.94
N GLN A 281 16.88 9.00 -1.68
CA GLN A 281 16.92 10.31 -1.06
C GLN A 281 18.25 11.00 -1.33
N ASP A 282 18.21 12.31 -1.59
CA ASP A 282 19.36 13.20 -1.71
C ASP A 282 19.05 14.52 -0.99
N THR A 283 19.28 14.57 0.32
CA THR A 283 18.93 15.73 1.14
C THR A 283 20.13 16.23 1.97
N GLU A 284 20.20 17.56 2.08
CA GLU A 284 21.12 18.24 3.01
C GLU A 284 20.44 18.60 4.36
N TYR A 285 19.19 18.16 4.54
CA TYR A 285 18.40 18.47 5.75
C TYR A 285 18.08 17.21 6.53
N GLY A 286 18.43 17.20 7.80
CA GLY A 286 18.19 16.10 8.72
C GLY A 286 17.42 16.50 9.96
N PRO A 287 17.09 15.52 10.82
CA PRO A 287 16.54 15.78 12.14
C PRO A 287 17.54 16.57 13.02
N ASP A 288 17.03 17.38 13.93
CA ASP A 288 17.85 18.08 14.91
C ASP A 288 18.21 17.14 16.08
N TYR A 289 19.36 16.50 15.99
CA TYR A 289 19.89 15.65 17.08
C TYR A 289 20.71 16.42 18.13
N SER A 290 20.78 17.75 18.08
CA SER A 290 21.54 18.56 19.07
C SER A 290 21.03 18.36 20.49
N TYR A 291 19.77 17.97 20.68
CA TYR A 291 19.19 17.66 22.00
C TYR A 291 19.97 16.56 22.76
N LEU A 292 20.61 15.65 22.05
CA LEU A 292 21.39 14.55 22.64
C LEU A 292 22.60 15.09 23.40
N LEU A 293 23.12 16.26 23.00
CA LEU A 293 24.26 16.96 23.63
C LEU A 293 23.79 17.97 24.64
N THR A 294 22.72 18.71 24.32
CA THR A 294 22.26 19.84 25.15
C THR A 294 21.29 19.43 26.24
N LYS A 295 20.75 18.17 26.17
CA LYS A 295 19.71 17.66 27.06
C LYS A 295 18.43 18.53 27.08
N THR A 296 18.24 19.31 26.03
CA THR A 296 17.00 20.06 25.78
C THR A 296 15.93 19.14 25.16
N ASP A 297 14.69 19.58 25.09
CA ASP A 297 13.66 18.81 24.44
C ASP A 297 13.97 18.67 22.93
N PRO A 298 13.85 17.46 22.36
CA PRO A 298 14.09 17.24 20.95
C PRO A 298 13.11 18.05 20.08
N SER A 299 13.63 18.66 19.01
CA SER A 299 12.85 19.43 18.05
C SER A 299 12.65 18.65 16.76
N TYR A 300 11.41 18.62 16.25
CA TYR A 300 11.06 18.04 14.94
C TYR A 300 11.45 18.94 13.75
N LYS A 301 12.19 20.03 13.97
CA LYS A 301 12.60 20.95 12.89
C LYS A 301 13.67 20.34 12.02
N ALA A 302 13.59 20.61 10.72
CA ALA A 302 14.63 20.27 9.78
C ALA A 302 15.84 21.21 9.95
N VAL A 303 17.04 20.64 10.03
CA VAL A 303 18.29 21.41 10.15
C VAL A 303 19.16 21.15 8.92
N LYS A 304 19.68 22.24 8.31
CA LYS A 304 20.60 22.17 7.18
C LYS A 304 22.00 21.74 7.61
N GLY A 305 22.69 21.02 6.74
CA GLY A 305 24.06 20.54 6.95
C GLY A 305 24.12 19.04 7.27
N TRP A 306 23.01 18.33 7.06
CA TRP A 306 22.98 16.87 7.16
C TRP A 306 23.84 16.26 6.06
N SER A 307 24.78 15.43 6.46
CA SER A 307 25.72 14.74 5.55
C SER A 307 25.84 13.29 5.96
N LEU A 308 25.42 12.43 5.05
CA LEU A 308 25.44 10.98 5.17
C LEU A 308 25.86 10.38 3.81
N ASP A 309 26.97 9.65 3.78
CA ASP A 309 27.54 9.09 2.55
C ASP A 309 26.57 8.16 1.81
N ASN A 310 25.80 7.40 2.58
CA ASN A 310 24.84 6.43 2.05
C ASN A 310 23.42 6.87 2.45
N GLN A 311 22.77 7.66 1.63
CA GLN A 311 21.41 8.12 1.92
C GLN A 311 20.36 6.99 1.83
N PRO A 312 19.20 7.15 2.46
CA PRO A 312 18.11 6.18 2.41
C PRO A 312 17.64 5.89 0.99
N PHE A 313 17.28 4.65 0.71
CA PHE A 313 16.68 4.26 -0.56
C PHE A 313 15.76 3.05 -0.42
N THR A 314 14.91 2.84 -1.41
CA THR A 314 14.19 1.59 -1.67
C THR A 314 14.39 1.21 -3.13
N GLU A 315 14.83 -0.02 -3.38
CA GLU A 315 15.04 -0.56 -4.73
C GLU A 315 14.36 -1.92 -4.83
N ARG A 316 13.63 -2.16 -5.92
CA ARG A 316 12.93 -3.42 -6.15
C ARG A 316 13.03 -3.86 -7.60
N TYR A 317 13.29 -5.15 -7.77
CA TYR A 317 13.13 -5.89 -9.02
C TYR A 317 12.04 -6.92 -8.83
N ALA A 318 11.11 -7.02 -9.78
CA ALA A 318 10.09 -8.05 -9.78
C ALA A 318 9.90 -8.61 -11.19
N PHE A 319 9.71 -9.94 -11.25
CA PHE A 319 9.43 -10.67 -12.48
C PHE A 319 8.28 -11.63 -12.21
N ASN A 320 7.35 -11.71 -13.12
CA ASN A 320 6.31 -12.72 -13.07
C ASN A 320 6.06 -13.31 -14.46
N THR A 321 5.60 -14.56 -14.48
CA THR A 321 5.10 -15.22 -15.67
C THR A 321 3.81 -15.92 -15.33
N GLN A 322 2.81 -15.86 -16.21
CA GLN A 322 1.51 -16.46 -16.03
C GLN A 322 1.12 -17.22 -17.31
N TYR A 323 0.82 -18.49 -17.13
CA TYR A 323 0.19 -19.32 -18.18
C TYR A 323 -1.27 -19.52 -17.82
N GLN A 324 -2.16 -19.29 -18.79
CA GLN A 324 -3.59 -19.52 -18.67
C GLN A 324 -4.06 -20.44 -19.79
N ASN A 325 -4.88 -21.41 -19.44
CA ASN A 325 -5.57 -22.28 -20.39
C ASN A 325 -7.05 -22.37 -20.01
N GLN A 326 -7.92 -21.88 -20.90
CA GLN A 326 -9.37 -21.82 -20.68
C GLN A 326 -10.08 -23.18 -20.84
N ASP A 327 -9.38 -24.17 -21.41
CA ASP A 327 -9.93 -25.52 -21.64
C ASP A 327 -8.85 -26.59 -21.43
N PHE A 328 -8.32 -26.66 -20.22
CA PHE A 328 -7.39 -27.71 -19.80
C PHE A 328 -8.19 -28.92 -19.29
N LEU A 329 -8.44 -29.90 -20.16
CA LEU A 329 -9.26 -31.08 -19.85
C LEU A 329 -10.68 -30.71 -19.36
N GLY A 330 -11.28 -29.68 -19.94
CA GLY A 330 -12.59 -29.18 -19.55
C GLY A 330 -12.57 -28.25 -18.33
N GLN A 331 -11.43 -27.73 -17.93
CA GLN A 331 -11.24 -26.88 -16.77
C GLN A 331 -10.45 -25.62 -17.14
N VAL A 332 -10.58 -24.55 -16.35
CA VAL A 332 -9.73 -23.38 -16.49
C VAL A 332 -8.50 -23.57 -15.59
N LEU A 333 -7.32 -23.56 -16.20
CA LEU A 333 -6.03 -23.63 -15.51
C LEU A 333 -5.32 -22.28 -15.55
N ASN A 334 -4.84 -21.82 -14.38
CA ASN A 334 -3.89 -20.73 -14.23
C ASN A 334 -2.67 -21.21 -13.48
N VAL A 335 -1.47 -20.91 -14.02
CA VAL A 335 -0.19 -21.16 -13.35
C VAL A 335 0.60 -19.87 -13.38
N GLU A 336 1.06 -19.42 -12.21
CA GLU A 336 1.88 -18.23 -12.06
C GLU A 336 3.19 -18.59 -11.36
N ALA A 337 4.31 -18.06 -11.85
CA ALA A 337 5.59 -18.10 -11.17
C ALA A 337 6.15 -16.68 -11.09
N TYR A 338 6.82 -16.36 -9.97
CA TYR A 338 7.30 -15.01 -9.70
C TYR A 338 8.56 -15.02 -8.87
N TYR A 339 9.31 -13.90 -9.01
CA TYR A 339 10.47 -13.56 -8.19
C TYR A 339 10.48 -12.06 -7.92
N ARG A 340 10.83 -11.67 -6.71
CA ARG A 340 11.01 -10.29 -6.27
C ARG A 340 12.24 -10.20 -5.37
N ASN A 341 13.08 -9.20 -5.62
CA ASN A 341 14.11 -8.76 -4.68
C ASN A 341 13.83 -7.30 -4.29
N GLU A 342 13.85 -7.00 -3.00
CA GLU A 342 13.67 -5.65 -2.47
C GLU A 342 14.79 -5.32 -1.50
N LYS A 343 15.46 -4.20 -1.73
CA LYS A 343 16.48 -3.62 -0.85
C LYS A 343 15.99 -2.30 -0.30
N SER A 344 16.14 -2.12 1.00
CA SER A 344 15.80 -0.86 1.67
C SER A 344 16.91 -0.46 2.62
N ARG A 345 17.33 0.81 2.52
CA ARG A 345 18.22 1.45 3.49
C ARG A 345 17.44 2.50 4.24
N PHE A 346 17.52 2.45 5.55
CA PHE A 346 16.76 3.32 6.43
C PHE A 346 17.58 4.56 6.85
N VAL A 347 16.92 5.52 7.49
CA VAL A 347 17.56 6.66 8.12
C VAL A 347 18.39 6.16 9.32
N PRO A 348 19.59 6.70 9.58
CA PRO A 348 20.30 6.40 10.81
C PRO A 348 19.45 6.76 12.03
N TYR A 349 19.20 5.80 12.93
CA TYR A 349 18.34 6.01 14.07
C TYR A 349 18.76 5.17 15.28
N GLY A 350 18.77 5.84 16.43
CA GLY A 350 19.07 5.21 17.71
C GLY A 350 20.57 5.03 17.94
N TYR A 351 21.02 5.39 19.13
CA TYR A 351 22.38 5.14 19.55
C TYR A 351 22.61 3.65 19.81
N SER A 352 23.81 3.19 19.48
CA SER A 352 24.28 1.87 19.90
C SER A 352 24.45 1.84 21.42
N ALA A 353 24.66 0.64 21.97
CA ALA A 353 24.82 0.46 23.42
C ALA A 353 26.05 1.18 24.02
N ASP A 354 26.98 1.63 23.17
CA ASP A 354 28.12 2.46 23.59
C ASP A 354 27.74 3.94 23.85
N GLY A 355 26.52 4.34 23.45
CA GLY A 355 26.02 5.70 23.55
C GLY A 355 26.73 6.73 22.66
N VAL A 356 27.58 6.28 21.73
CA VAL A 356 28.44 7.11 20.87
C VAL A 356 28.07 6.94 19.39
N SER A 357 27.91 5.71 18.93
CA SER A 357 27.60 5.44 17.53
C SER A 357 26.10 5.31 17.28
N VAL A 358 25.67 5.64 16.04
CA VAL A 358 24.30 5.42 15.55
C VAL A 358 24.31 4.32 14.51
N LYS A 359 23.16 3.65 14.36
CA LYS A 359 22.97 2.57 13.38
C LYS A 359 22.19 3.05 12.18
N GLN A 360 22.62 2.65 10.97
CA GLN A 360 21.82 2.72 9.76
C GLN A 360 21.51 1.31 9.28
N SER A 361 20.27 0.87 9.45
CA SER A 361 19.85 -0.46 9.06
C SER A 361 19.61 -0.56 7.55
N GLN A 362 19.89 -1.74 7.01
CA GLN A 362 19.54 -2.15 5.65
C GLN A 362 18.82 -3.49 5.69
N SER A 363 17.92 -3.72 4.74
CA SER A 363 17.19 -4.98 4.57
C SER A 363 17.29 -5.39 3.10
N ASN A 364 17.48 -6.68 2.85
CA ASN A 364 17.41 -7.30 1.54
C ASN A 364 16.48 -8.51 1.64
N VAL A 365 15.40 -8.49 0.88
CA VAL A 365 14.36 -9.53 0.87
C VAL A 365 14.29 -10.13 -0.51
N ASP A 366 14.50 -11.44 -0.60
CA ASP A 366 14.24 -12.25 -1.78
C ASP A 366 12.93 -13.02 -1.58
N TYR A 367 12.06 -12.99 -2.56
CA TYR A 367 10.77 -13.64 -2.53
C TYR A 367 10.49 -14.31 -3.86
N ALA A 368 10.20 -15.60 -3.86
CA ALA A 368 9.89 -16.37 -5.04
C ALA A 368 8.72 -17.32 -4.80
N GLY A 369 7.99 -17.67 -5.84
CA GLY A 369 6.92 -18.65 -5.68
C GLY A 369 6.34 -19.15 -6.98
N ILE A 370 5.50 -20.16 -6.82
CA ILE A 370 4.67 -20.71 -7.88
C ILE A 370 3.28 -20.97 -7.33
N ARG A 371 2.26 -20.60 -8.09
CA ARG A 371 0.84 -20.80 -7.76
C ARG A 371 0.14 -21.47 -8.90
N SER A 372 -0.72 -22.42 -8.59
CA SER A 372 -1.61 -23.03 -9.57
C SER A 372 -3.07 -22.95 -9.09
N THR A 373 -3.96 -22.71 -10.01
CA THR A 373 -5.41 -22.67 -9.76
C THR A 373 -6.11 -23.40 -10.88
N LEU A 374 -6.98 -24.35 -10.53
CA LEU A 374 -7.89 -25.02 -11.41
C LEU A 374 -9.32 -24.63 -11.03
N GLN A 375 -10.14 -24.33 -12.02
CA GLN A 375 -11.57 -24.12 -11.85
C GLN A 375 -12.34 -25.13 -12.68
N SER A 376 -13.29 -25.80 -12.04
CA SER A 376 -14.20 -26.76 -12.65
C SER A 376 -15.64 -26.34 -12.42
N ASP A 377 -16.43 -26.34 -13.48
CA ASP A 377 -17.84 -25.99 -13.43
C ASP A 377 -18.68 -27.26 -13.53
N PHE A 378 -19.60 -27.42 -12.60
CA PHE A 378 -20.52 -28.56 -12.50
C PHE A 378 -21.97 -28.08 -12.47
N ASN A 379 -22.89 -28.95 -12.93
CA ASN A 379 -24.30 -28.73 -12.72
C ASN A 379 -24.80 -29.79 -11.72
N VAL A 380 -25.25 -29.33 -10.55
CA VAL A 380 -25.72 -30.20 -9.46
C VAL A 380 -27.15 -29.82 -9.12
N ALA A 381 -28.10 -30.75 -9.29
CA ALA A 381 -29.51 -30.50 -9.06
C ALA A 381 -30.07 -29.27 -9.78
N ASP A 382 -29.70 -29.11 -11.05
CA ASP A 382 -30.04 -27.98 -11.94
C ASP A 382 -29.47 -26.62 -11.52
N HIS A 383 -28.51 -26.60 -10.60
CA HIS A 383 -27.84 -25.42 -10.14
C HIS A 383 -26.32 -25.47 -10.39
N GLU A 384 -25.72 -24.32 -10.68
CA GLU A 384 -24.29 -24.21 -10.95
C GLU A 384 -23.48 -24.38 -9.67
N LEU A 385 -22.49 -25.27 -9.71
CA LEU A 385 -21.44 -25.43 -8.71
C LEU A 385 -20.08 -25.18 -9.36
N LYS A 386 -19.37 -24.14 -8.93
CA LYS A 386 -17.98 -23.88 -9.32
C LYS A 386 -17.05 -24.35 -8.22
N LEU A 387 -16.09 -25.20 -8.57
CA LEU A 387 -15.01 -25.60 -7.66
C LEU A 387 -13.71 -24.95 -8.11
N THR A 388 -13.07 -24.22 -7.20
CA THR A 388 -11.75 -23.61 -7.41
C THR A 388 -10.79 -24.24 -6.40
N TYR A 389 -9.69 -24.82 -6.90
CA TYR A 389 -8.69 -25.48 -6.07
C TYR A 389 -7.29 -25.28 -6.62
N GLY A 390 -6.27 -25.44 -5.77
CA GLY A 390 -4.92 -25.17 -6.20
C GLY A 390 -3.86 -25.49 -5.16
N LEU A 391 -2.61 -25.27 -5.59
CA LEU A 391 -1.40 -25.46 -4.82
C LEU A 391 -0.53 -24.19 -4.95
N ASP A 392 0.02 -23.74 -3.82
CA ASP A 392 0.93 -22.61 -3.73
C ASP A 392 2.23 -23.06 -3.06
N TYR A 393 3.34 -22.56 -3.55
CA TYR A 393 4.64 -22.59 -2.88
C TYR A 393 5.24 -21.20 -2.90
N ASP A 394 5.58 -20.65 -1.74
CA ASP A 394 6.27 -19.38 -1.57
C ASP A 394 7.55 -19.62 -0.77
N TRP A 395 8.63 -18.99 -1.20
CA TRP A 395 9.92 -18.97 -0.54
C TRP A 395 10.34 -17.52 -0.32
N GLU A 396 10.80 -17.22 0.89
CA GLU A 396 11.28 -15.89 1.30
C GLU A 396 12.61 -16.05 2.00
N LYS A 397 13.57 -15.16 1.68
CA LYS A 397 14.84 -15.05 2.39
C LYS A 397 15.09 -13.60 2.75
N ASP A 398 15.33 -13.37 4.04
CA ASP A 398 15.57 -12.04 4.61
C ASP A 398 16.98 -11.97 5.18
N HIS A 399 17.69 -10.92 4.75
CA HIS A 399 18.98 -10.52 5.31
C HIS A 399 18.91 -9.09 5.79
N GLN A 400 19.28 -8.84 7.06
CA GLN A 400 19.29 -7.48 7.63
C GLN A 400 20.59 -7.21 8.34
N TRP A 401 21.19 -6.06 8.04
CA TRP A 401 22.41 -5.60 8.69
C TRP A 401 22.35 -4.10 9.00
N ALA A 402 23.32 -3.59 9.76
CA ALA A 402 23.44 -2.18 10.05
C ALA A 402 24.91 -1.75 9.95
N ASP A 403 25.11 -0.60 9.34
CA ASP A 403 26.36 0.14 9.33
C ASP A 403 26.38 1.13 10.52
N PHE A 404 27.55 1.36 11.10
CA PHE A 404 27.70 2.22 12.26
C PHE A 404 28.42 3.52 11.88
N TYR A 405 27.92 4.61 12.43
CA TYR A 405 28.43 5.95 12.23
C TYR A 405 28.65 6.67 13.55
N ILE A 406 29.65 7.55 13.60
CA ILE A 406 29.85 8.50 14.69
C ILE A 406 29.26 9.84 14.25
N PRO A 407 28.17 10.31 14.88
CA PRO A 407 27.64 11.63 14.58
C PRO A 407 28.58 12.72 15.11
N SER A 408 28.68 13.82 14.35
CA SER A 408 29.37 15.04 14.82
C SER A 408 28.68 15.64 16.06
N ASN A 409 29.34 16.59 16.70
CA ASN A 409 28.76 17.31 17.84
C ASN A 409 27.46 18.06 17.54
N THR A 410 27.18 18.34 16.27
CA THR A 410 25.90 18.91 15.84
C THR A 410 24.85 17.84 15.52
N GLY A 411 25.21 16.56 15.50
CA GLY A 411 24.33 15.46 15.07
C GLY A 411 23.99 15.47 13.59
N LEU A 412 24.70 16.25 12.76
CA LEU A 412 24.36 16.45 11.34
C LEU A 412 25.32 15.72 10.39
N VAL A 413 26.58 15.55 10.76
CA VAL A 413 27.58 14.86 9.93
C VAL A 413 27.83 13.48 10.53
N TYR A 414 27.74 12.45 9.68
CA TYR A 414 27.87 11.05 10.06
C TYR A 414 29.16 10.48 9.46
N THR A 415 30.12 10.15 10.31
CA THR A 415 31.39 9.54 9.90
C THR A 415 31.28 8.03 10.02
N PRO A 416 31.48 7.25 8.92
CA PRO A 416 31.44 5.79 8.98
C PRO A 416 32.54 5.26 9.92
N THR A 417 32.20 4.28 10.74
CA THR A 417 33.19 3.58 11.61
C THR A 417 33.89 2.45 10.85
N GLY A 418 33.35 2.01 9.71
CA GLY A 418 33.77 0.81 9.00
C GLY A 418 33.24 -0.48 9.65
N GLU A 419 32.51 -0.39 10.75
CA GLU A 419 31.86 -1.53 11.38
C GLU A 419 30.51 -1.80 10.73
N THR A 420 30.25 -3.08 10.42
CA THR A 420 28.96 -3.60 9.95
C THR A 420 28.59 -4.81 10.79
N GLN A 421 27.35 -4.90 11.21
CA GLN A 421 26.84 -6.01 12.01
C GLN A 421 25.50 -6.49 11.51
N GLY A 422 25.23 -7.80 11.57
CA GLY A 422 23.89 -8.35 11.39
C GLY A 422 22.89 -7.69 12.33
N SER A 423 21.73 -7.34 11.83
CA SER A 423 20.66 -6.66 12.60
C SER A 423 19.53 -7.65 12.95
N GLY A 424 19.87 -8.89 13.21
CA GLY A 424 19.03 -10.04 13.50
C GLY A 424 19.55 -11.28 12.76
N PRO A 425 18.91 -12.45 12.94
CA PRO A 425 19.23 -13.62 12.15
C PRO A 425 18.90 -13.43 10.67
N ASP A 426 19.67 -14.02 9.78
CA ASP A 426 19.19 -14.31 8.45
C ASP A 426 18.09 -15.36 8.57
N THR A 427 16.96 -15.12 7.89
CA THR A 427 15.80 -16.00 7.98
C THR A 427 15.41 -16.51 6.60
N GLU A 428 15.01 -17.77 6.55
CA GLU A 428 14.40 -18.40 5.39
C GLU A 428 13.02 -18.93 5.76
N ILE A 429 11.98 -18.58 4.99
CA ILE A 429 10.62 -19.04 5.25
C ILE A 429 10.06 -19.69 3.99
N GLN A 430 9.56 -20.91 4.16
CA GLN A 430 8.91 -21.68 3.12
C GLN A 430 7.44 -21.88 3.48
N ASN A 431 6.57 -21.58 2.54
CA ASN A 431 5.13 -21.74 2.69
C ASN A 431 4.60 -22.69 1.62
N ILE A 432 3.87 -23.72 2.04
CA ILE A 432 3.14 -24.62 1.14
C ILE A 432 1.67 -24.54 1.49
N GLY A 433 0.83 -24.22 0.51
CA GLY A 433 -0.60 -24.09 0.70
C GLY A 433 -1.37 -24.89 -0.35
N THR A 434 -2.40 -25.62 0.08
CA THR A 434 -3.39 -26.19 -0.82
C THR A 434 -4.78 -25.75 -0.39
N PHE A 435 -5.67 -25.51 -1.34
CA PHE A 435 -7.01 -25.02 -1.04
C PHE A 435 -8.06 -25.63 -1.95
N LEU A 436 -9.28 -25.67 -1.46
CA LEU A 436 -10.50 -26.00 -2.19
C LEU A 436 -11.58 -25.02 -1.79
N GLN A 437 -12.23 -24.41 -2.75
CA GLN A 437 -13.37 -23.51 -2.57
C GLN A 437 -14.49 -23.93 -3.50
N GLY A 438 -15.71 -23.95 -2.99
CA GLY A 438 -16.94 -24.20 -3.74
C GLY A 438 -17.83 -22.96 -3.69
N ASP A 439 -18.38 -22.60 -4.85
CA ASP A 439 -19.42 -21.60 -5.04
C ASP A 439 -20.65 -22.29 -5.59
N TYR A 440 -21.76 -22.30 -4.85
CA TYR A 440 -22.99 -23.00 -5.21
C TYR A 440 -24.18 -22.04 -5.27
N ALA A 441 -24.76 -21.92 -6.44
CA ALA A 441 -25.99 -21.17 -6.65
C ALA A 441 -27.19 -22.00 -6.16
N LEU A 442 -27.43 -22.04 -4.84
CA LEU A 442 -28.49 -22.85 -4.23
C LEU A 442 -29.90 -22.52 -4.75
N THR A 443 -30.12 -21.25 -5.09
CA THR A 443 -31.31 -20.75 -5.82
C THR A 443 -30.91 -19.55 -6.67
N ASP A 444 -31.79 -19.06 -7.54
CA ASP A 444 -31.55 -17.83 -8.34
C ASP A 444 -31.22 -16.60 -7.46
N ARG A 445 -31.57 -16.64 -6.16
CA ARG A 445 -31.37 -15.53 -5.21
C ARG A 445 -30.35 -15.81 -4.13
N LEU A 446 -29.98 -17.06 -3.89
CA LEU A 446 -29.11 -17.46 -2.81
C LEU A 446 -27.88 -18.18 -3.34
N ASN A 447 -26.74 -17.55 -3.17
CA ASN A 447 -25.42 -18.14 -3.43
C ASN A 447 -24.75 -18.47 -2.10
N ILE A 448 -24.12 -19.65 -2.02
CA ILE A 448 -23.34 -20.12 -0.88
C ILE A 448 -21.91 -20.38 -1.33
N GLN A 449 -20.95 -19.90 -0.57
CA GLN A 449 -19.53 -20.10 -0.76
C GLN A 449 -18.94 -20.80 0.46
N ALA A 450 -18.13 -21.82 0.26
CA ALA A 450 -17.39 -22.48 1.34
C ALA A 450 -16.00 -22.87 0.86
N GLY A 451 -15.01 -22.77 1.73
CA GLY A 451 -13.65 -23.11 1.39
C GLY A 451 -12.84 -23.58 2.59
N ILE A 452 -11.83 -24.35 2.26
CA ILE A 452 -10.82 -24.85 3.20
C ILE A 452 -9.43 -24.66 2.57
N ARG A 453 -8.47 -24.23 3.40
CA ARG A 453 -7.05 -24.18 3.04
C ARG A 453 -6.24 -24.93 4.09
N TYR A 454 -5.36 -25.80 3.66
CA TYR A 454 -4.27 -26.31 4.47
C TYR A 454 -3.01 -25.50 4.17
N GLN A 455 -2.35 -25.03 5.20
CA GLN A 455 -1.14 -24.24 5.13
C GLN A 455 -0.06 -24.85 6.01
N TYR A 456 1.10 -25.10 5.43
CA TYR A 456 2.32 -25.48 6.12
C TYR A 456 3.35 -24.35 5.98
N VAL A 457 4.03 -24.02 7.07
CA VAL A 457 5.07 -22.98 7.14
C VAL A 457 6.28 -23.58 7.82
N GLN A 458 7.44 -23.47 7.20
CA GLN A 458 8.74 -23.76 7.81
C GLN A 458 9.54 -22.47 7.87
N ALA A 459 10.18 -22.20 9.00
CA ALA A 459 11.07 -21.08 9.22
C ALA A 459 12.41 -21.57 9.73
N ASP A 460 13.48 -21.09 9.11
CA ASP A 460 14.86 -21.41 9.44
C ASP A 460 15.62 -20.12 9.74
N THR A 461 16.55 -20.17 10.70
CA THR A 461 17.47 -19.06 11.02
C THR A 461 18.90 -19.55 10.99
N ASP A 462 19.79 -18.75 10.40
CA ASP A 462 21.23 -18.95 10.53
C ASP A 462 21.71 -18.61 11.95
N SER A 463 22.94 -19.00 12.30
CA SER A 463 23.58 -18.55 13.53
C SER A 463 23.87 -17.05 13.45
N TYR A 464 23.59 -16.31 14.51
CA TYR A 464 23.71 -14.84 14.52
C TYR A 464 24.17 -14.30 15.86
N LEU A 465 24.67 -13.05 15.86
CA LEU A 465 24.89 -12.28 17.07
C LEU A 465 23.67 -11.41 17.36
N THR A 466 23.24 -11.38 18.62
CA THR A 466 22.19 -10.43 19.04
C THR A 466 22.60 -9.00 18.74
N ALA A 467 21.63 -8.16 18.32
CA ALA A 467 21.91 -6.77 17.90
C ALA A 467 22.18 -5.81 19.07
N ARG A 468 22.11 -6.27 20.33
CA ARG A 468 22.39 -5.47 21.54
C ARG A 468 23.50 -6.09 22.37
N LYS A 469 24.27 -5.24 23.05
CA LYS A 469 25.29 -5.68 24.03
C LYS A 469 24.65 -6.18 25.33
N PRO A 470 25.20 -7.23 25.96
CA PRO A 470 26.34 -8.01 25.44
C PRO A 470 25.90 -8.82 24.22
N TYR A 471 26.69 -8.75 23.13
CA TYR A 471 26.44 -9.53 21.93
C TYR A 471 26.54 -11.03 22.27
N THR A 472 25.48 -11.75 22.05
CA THR A 472 25.41 -13.18 22.33
C THR A 472 25.29 -13.95 21.04
N LEU A 473 26.16 -14.94 20.84
CA LEU A 473 26.05 -15.85 19.69
C LEU A 473 24.89 -16.81 19.90
N MET A 474 23.90 -16.72 19.02
CA MET A 474 22.77 -17.63 18.95
C MET A 474 23.04 -18.67 17.87
N ALA A 475 22.70 -19.94 18.14
CA ALA A 475 22.84 -21.01 17.17
C ALA A 475 21.73 -20.92 16.09
N ALA A 476 22.01 -21.50 14.93
CA ALA A 476 20.98 -21.76 13.92
C ALA A 476 19.85 -22.60 14.51
N ASP A 477 18.62 -22.34 14.09
CA ASP A 477 17.43 -23.02 14.61
C ASP A 477 16.36 -23.11 13.51
N SER A 478 15.44 -24.07 13.64
CA SER A 478 14.36 -24.33 12.68
C SER A 478 13.07 -24.67 13.41
N THR A 479 11.95 -24.18 12.87
CA THR A 479 10.61 -24.54 13.36
C THR A 479 9.64 -24.68 12.21
N ASP A 480 8.62 -25.50 12.40
CA ASP A 480 7.52 -25.63 11.45
C ASP A 480 6.16 -25.56 12.14
N SER A 481 5.15 -25.21 11.38
CA SER A 481 3.77 -25.19 11.85
C SER A 481 2.80 -25.39 10.68
N ASP A 482 1.62 -25.93 11.01
CA ASP A 482 0.55 -26.10 10.04
C ASP A 482 -0.80 -25.63 10.59
N LYS A 483 -1.70 -25.25 9.69
CA LYS A 483 -3.05 -24.78 10.03
C LYS A 483 -4.05 -25.19 8.94
N PHE A 484 -5.25 -25.55 9.38
CA PHE A 484 -6.44 -25.51 8.53
C PHE A 484 -7.17 -24.20 8.72
N LEU A 485 -7.53 -23.56 7.62
CA LEU A 485 -8.22 -22.27 7.57
C LEU A 485 -9.51 -22.43 6.78
N PHE A 486 -10.58 -21.85 7.29
CA PHE A 486 -11.92 -22.03 6.77
C PHE A 486 -12.51 -20.69 6.32
N ASN A 487 -13.34 -20.71 5.29
CA ASN A 487 -14.23 -19.63 4.94
C ASN A 487 -15.63 -20.16 4.64
N PHE A 488 -16.62 -19.34 4.95
CA PHE A 488 -18.00 -19.59 4.62
C PHE A 488 -18.69 -18.26 4.36
N GLY A 489 -19.35 -18.13 3.21
CA GLY A 489 -20.02 -16.92 2.81
C GLY A 489 -21.37 -17.21 2.15
N THR A 490 -22.26 -16.23 2.20
CA THR A 490 -23.52 -16.27 1.50
C THR A 490 -23.91 -14.90 0.98
N VAL A 491 -24.51 -14.87 -0.21
CA VAL A 491 -25.10 -13.67 -0.81
C VAL A 491 -26.56 -13.96 -1.10
N TYR A 492 -27.46 -13.12 -0.57
CA TYR A 492 -28.88 -13.17 -0.82
C TYR A 492 -29.35 -11.94 -1.59
N LYS A 493 -29.85 -12.14 -2.80
CA LYS A 493 -30.44 -11.10 -3.66
C LYS A 493 -31.84 -10.76 -3.15
N LEU A 494 -31.99 -9.63 -2.44
CA LEU A 494 -33.31 -9.09 -2.03
C LEU A 494 -34.10 -8.63 -3.26
N SER A 495 -33.41 -8.01 -4.22
CA SER A 495 -33.91 -7.60 -5.54
C SER A 495 -32.73 -7.56 -6.52
N ASP A 496 -32.97 -7.18 -7.77
CA ASP A 496 -31.92 -7.03 -8.77
C ASP A 496 -30.90 -5.92 -8.40
N THR A 497 -31.30 -5.00 -7.56
CA THR A 497 -30.48 -3.86 -7.13
C THR A 497 -29.98 -3.96 -5.68
N GLN A 498 -30.50 -4.90 -4.88
CA GLN A 498 -30.18 -5.00 -3.46
C GLN A 498 -29.71 -6.40 -3.06
N GLN A 499 -28.69 -6.44 -2.23
CA GLN A 499 -28.10 -7.68 -1.73
C GLN A 499 -27.77 -7.59 -0.25
N LEU A 500 -27.97 -8.68 0.46
CA LEU A 500 -27.40 -8.96 1.76
C LEU A 500 -26.29 -10.00 1.59
N TYR A 501 -25.24 -9.86 2.36
CA TYR A 501 -24.19 -10.88 2.45
C TYR A 501 -23.77 -11.08 3.89
N ALA A 502 -23.38 -12.31 4.20
CA ALA A 502 -22.73 -12.66 5.45
C ALA A 502 -21.49 -13.50 5.14
N ASN A 503 -20.43 -13.27 5.87
CA ASN A 503 -19.15 -13.95 5.67
C ASN A 503 -18.51 -14.29 7.02
N PHE A 504 -17.99 -15.51 7.11
CA PHE A 504 -17.01 -15.94 8.09
C PHE A 504 -15.75 -16.33 7.32
N SER A 505 -14.59 -15.82 7.72
CA SER A 505 -13.34 -16.17 7.09
C SER A 505 -12.18 -16.13 8.10
N GLN A 506 -11.20 -16.98 7.88
CA GLN A 506 -9.96 -17.01 8.63
C GLN A 506 -8.82 -16.53 7.75
N GLY A 507 -8.02 -15.61 8.29
CA GLY A 507 -6.73 -15.21 7.77
C GLY A 507 -5.65 -15.54 8.76
N TYR A 508 -4.41 -15.57 8.32
CA TYR A 508 -3.27 -15.75 9.21
C TYR A 508 -2.10 -14.88 8.80
N SER A 509 -1.21 -14.60 9.75
CA SER A 509 0.08 -13.96 9.47
C SER A 509 1.18 -14.66 10.27
N TYR A 510 2.37 -14.76 9.67
CA TYR A 510 3.56 -15.19 10.39
C TYR A 510 4.24 -13.96 10.99
N PRO A 511 4.65 -13.99 12.27
CA PRO A 511 5.35 -12.88 12.91
C PRO A 511 6.70 -12.59 12.24
N ASP A 512 7.18 -11.36 12.37
CA ASP A 512 8.53 -10.95 11.93
C ASP A 512 9.60 -11.63 12.79
N VAL A 513 10.11 -12.77 12.33
CA VAL A 513 11.10 -13.59 13.03
C VAL A 513 12.35 -12.81 13.40
N GLN A 514 12.89 -12.05 12.44
CA GLN A 514 14.10 -11.24 12.67
C GLN A 514 13.89 -10.23 13.80
N ARG A 515 12.72 -9.61 13.84
CA ARG A 515 12.41 -8.59 14.83
C ARG A 515 12.17 -9.15 16.22
N VAL A 516 11.60 -10.34 16.31
CA VAL A 516 11.41 -11.04 17.58
C VAL A 516 12.74 -11.48 18.17
N LEU A 517 13.64 -12.03 17.35
CA LEU A 517 14.86 -12.67 17.82
C LEU A 517 16.07 -11.72 17.97
N ARG A 518 16.14 -10.61 17.23
CA ARG A 518 17.34 -9.80 17.07
C ARG A 518 17.96 -9.25 18.36
N ASP A 519 17.12 -8.88 19.33
CA ASP A 519 17.54 -8.15 20.53
C ASP A 519 17.56 -9.02 21.80
N VAL A 520 17.17 -10.29 21.73
CA VAL A 520 16.92 -11.13 22.88
C VAL A 520 17.76 -12.41 22.80
N ALA A 521 18.51 -12.70 23.86
CA ALA A 521 19.28 -13.93 24.01
C ALA A 521 18.56 -14.99 24.87
N ALA A 522 17.34 -14.69 25.33
CA ALA A 522 16.63 -15.56 26.27
C ALA A 522 15.96 -16.77 25.60
N TYR A 523 15.74 -16.71 24.30
CA TYR A 523 15.07 -17.76 23.53
C TYR A 523 15.60 -17.85 22.09
N THR A 524 15.44 -19.02 21.50
CA THR A 524 15.70 -19.30 20.08
C THR A 524 14.40 -19.25 19.29
N LEU A 525 14.44 -19.54 17.99
CA LEU A 525 13.25 -19.63 17.15
C LEU A 525 12.23 -20.62 17.72
N THR A 526 12.67 -21.83 18.05
CA THR A 526 11.84 -22.91 18.63
C THR A 526 11.22 -22.54 19.98
N THR A 527 11.95 -21.79 20.82
CA THR A 527 11.49 -21.45 22.19
C THR A 527 10.84 -20.09 22.28
N SER A 528 10.80 -19.33 21.20
CA SER A 528 10.26 -17.96 21.16
C SER A 528 8.74 -17.89 21.16
N GLY A 529 8.05 -19.00 20.93
CA GLY A 529 6.59 -19.02 20.75
C GLY A 529 6.12 -18.42 19.41
N ILE A 530 7.03 -18.23 18.45
CA ILE A 530 6.68 -17.77 17.10
C ILE A 530 5.83 -18.83 16.41
N GLU A 531 4.54 -18.54 16.26
CA GLU A 531 3.57 -19.36 15.55
C GLU A 531 2.67 -18.47 14.68
N PRO A 532 2.02 -19.03 13.64
CA PRO A 532 1.05 -18.27 12.85
C PRO A 532 -0.09 -17.73 13.71
N ILE A 533 -0.32 -16.42 13.65
CA ILE A 533 -1.44 -15.75 14.31
C ILE A 533 -2.66 -15.88 13.43
N THR A 534 -3.70 -16.53 13.89
CA THR A 534 -4.96 -16.71 13.18
C THR A 534 -5.96 -15.62 13.58
N VAL A 535 -6.61 -15.04 12.58
CA VAL A 535 -7.68 -14.06 12.76
C VAL A 535 -8.99 -14.65 12.24
N ASN A 536 -9.99 -14.72 13.09
CA ASN A 536 -11.38 -15.05 12.72
C ASN A 536 -12.10 -13.75 12.40
N SER A 537 -12.68 -13.62 11.21
CA SER A 537 -13.41 -12.47 10.73
C SER A 537 -14.86 -12.83 10.46
N TYR A 538 -15.77 -12.06 11.04
CA TYR A 538 -17.22 -12.15 10.82
C TYR A 538 -17.69 -10.84 10.21
N GLU A 539 -18.47 -10.91 9.14
CA GLU A 539 -18.96 -9.76 8.42
C GLU A 539 -20.41 -9.95 8.04
N LEU A 540 -21.19 -8.87 8.17
CA LEU A 540 -22.56 -8.75 7.69
C LEU A 540 -22.68 -7.43 6.93
N GLY A 541 -23.17 -7.49 5.69
CA GLY A 541 -23.30 -6.30 4.87
C GLY A 541 -24.56 -6.26 4.02
N TRP A 542 -24.91 -5.05 3.64
CA TRP A 542 -25.95 -4.71 2.70
C TRP A 542 -25.39 -3.77 1.64
N ARG A 543 -25.76 -4.02 0.38
CA ARG A 543 -25.42 -3.14 -0.74
C ARG A 543 -26.60 -2.90 -1.64
N LEU A 544 -26.68 -1.67 -2.14
CA LEU A 544 -27.65 -1.18 -3.09
C LEU A 544 -26.91 -0.60 -4.30
N ASN A 545 -27.22 -1.07 -5.49
CA ASN A 545 -26.72 -0.54 -6.76
C ASN A 545 -27.90 -0.29 -7.68
N GLN A 546 -28.38 0.96 -7.75
CA GLN A 546 -29.52 1.32 -8.60
C GLN A 546 -29.09 1.70 -10.00
N ASP A 547 -29.96 1.46 -10.99
CA ASP A 547 -29.75 1.89 -12.39
C ASP A 547 -29.59 3.41 -12.52
N SER A 548 -30.18 4.19 -11.60
CA SER A 548 -29.95 5.64 -11.48
C SER A 548 -28.51 6.01 -11.11
N GLY A 549 -27.65 5.00 -10.82
CA GLY A 549 -26.25 5.20 -10.38
C GLY A 549 -26.07 5.42 -8.87
N LEU A 550 -27.16 5.42 -8.08
CA LEU A 550 -27.05 5.45 -6.62
C LEU A 550 -26.45 4.12 -6.13
N ASN A 551 -25.29 4.22 -5.48
CA ASN A 551 -24.62 3.10 -4.82
C ASN A 551 -24.52 3.38 -3.33
N LEU A 552 -24.98 2.42 -2.52
CA LEU A 552 -24.84 2.45 -1.06
C LEU A 552 -24.26 1.13 -0.59
N GLY A 553 -23.36 1.20 0.39
CA GLY A 553 -22.82 0.04 1.09
C GLY A 553 -22.86 0.27 2.60
N LEU A 554 -23.24 -0.76 3.34
CA LEU A 554 -23.24 -0.75 4.80
C LEU A 554 -22.72 -2.10 5.29
N THR A 555 -21.67 -2.08 6.10
CA THR A 555 -21.02 -3.29 6.59
C THR A 555 -20.73 -3.17 8.07
N GLY A 556 -21.05 -4.21 8.83
CA GLY A 556 -20.59 -4.42 10.20
C GLY A 556 -19.61 -5.59 10.25
N PHE A 557 -18.56 -5.48 11.06
CA PHE A 557 -17.55 -6.54 11.19
C PHE A 557 -17.12 -6.77 12.64
N TYR A 558 -16.69 -8.00 12.93
CA TYR A 558 -16.14 -8.42 14.21
C TYR A 558 -15.00 -9.41 13.96
N ASN A 559 -13.79 -9.09 14.44
CA ASN A 559 -12.58 -9.90 14.26
C ASN A 559 -12.02 -10.30 15.62
N THR A 560 -11.55 -11.55 15.74
CA THR A 560 -10.88 -12.05 16.95
C THR A 560 -9.55 -12.72 16.59
N SER A 561 -8.59 -12.67 17.50
CA SER A 561 -7.38 -13.49 17.49
C SER A 561 -7.01 -13.87 18.92
N ASP A 562 -6.33 -15.01 19.06
CA ASP A 562 -5.84 -15.58 20.32
C ASP A 562 -4.38 -15.25 20.63
N LYS A 563 -3.71 -14.58 19.69
CA LYS A 563 -2.32 -14.14 19.83
C LYS A 563 -2.15 -12.72 19.30
N VAL A 564 -1.20 -12.01 19.87
CA VAL A 564 -0.81 -10.67 19.41
C VAL A 564 0.70 -10.51 19.37
N VAL A 565 1.17 -9.66 18.46
CA VAL A 565 2.55 -9.18 18.46
C VAL A 565 2.62 -7.94 19.36
N GLN A 566 3.38 -8.05 20.44
CA GLN A 566 3.55 -6.98 21.41
C GLN A 566 4.94 -6.33 21.29
N PHE A 567 4.97 -5.00 21.25
CA PHE A 567 6.18 -4.22 21.25
C PHE A 567 6.49 -3.72 22.66
N ASN A 568 7.61 -4.13 23.23
CA ASN A 568 8.02 -3.72 24.56
C ASN A 568 8.68 -2.34 24.56
N SER A 569 8.71 -1.66 25.71
CA SER A 569 9.34 -0.35 25.89
C SER A 569 10.85 -0.35 25.58
N ASP A 570 11.50 -1.50 25.74
CA ASP A 570 12.89 -1.73 25.36
C ASP A 570 13.09 -2.02 23.87
N ARG A 571 12.01 -1.95 23.05
CA ARG A 571 11.94 -2.24 21.60
C ARG A 571 12.07 -3.72 21.23
N SER A 572 12.12 -4.64 22.20
CA SER A 572 11.94 -6.07 21.90
C SER A 572 10.51 -6.34 21.46
N VAL A 573 10.32 -7.45 20.80
CA VAL A 573 9.03 -7.87 20.25
C VAL A 573 8.75 -9.29 20.72
N ASN A 574 7.56 -9.50 21.24
CA ASN A 574 7.12 -10.81 21.69
C ASN A 574 5.82 -11.21 20.97
N VAL A 575 5.60 -12.49 20.81
CA VAL A 575 4.28 -13.06 20.51
C VAL A 575 3.67 -13.47 21.85
N VAL A 576 2.50 -12.95 22.16
CA VAL A 576 1.82 -13.17 23.44
C VAL A 576 0.50 -13.86 23.20
N ASP A 577 0.24 -14.92 23.95
CA ASP A 577 -1.07 -15.59 23.99
C ASP A 577 -2.05 -14.70 24.76
N THR A 578 -2.87 -13.96 24.05
CA THR A 578 -3.91 -13.10 24.63
C THR A 578 -5.01 -12.84 23.62
N ASP A 579 -6.23 -12.78 24.13
CA ASP A 579 -7.39 -12.47 23.31
C ASP A 579 -7.34 -11.02 22.80
N GLN A 580 -7.56 -10.86 21.51
CA GLN A 580 -7.74 -9.58 20.88
C GLN A 580 -9.05 -9.56 20.08
N ARG A 581 -9.79 -8.47 20.16
CA ARG A 581 -11.00 -8.24 19.36
C ARG A 581 -10.95 -6.88 18.68
N VAL A 582 -11.37 -6.84 17.43
CA VAL A 582 -11.52 -5.60 16.66
C VAL A 582 -12.88 -5.63 15.96
N TYR A 583 -13.68 -4.59 16.14
CA TYR A 583 -15.02 -4.51 15.56
C TYR A 583 -15.34 -3.10 15.11
N GLY A 584 -16.31 -3.00 14.19
CA GLY A 584 -16.68 -1.70 13.66
C GLY A 584 -17.74 -1.76 12.58
N ALA A 585 -17.92 -0.62 11.94
CA ALA A 585 -18.84 -0.47 10.83
C ALA A 585 -18.26 0.46 9.74
N GLU A 586 -18.66 0.20 8.52
CA GLU A 586 -18.28 0.95 7.32
C GLU A 586 -19.53 1.35 6.55
N ALA A 587 -19.52 2.56 6.00
CA ALA A 587 -20.55 3.02 5.11
C ALA A 587 -19.92 3.71 3.89
N THR A 588 -20.52 3.49 2.73
CA THR A 588 -20.15 4.14 1.47
C THR A 588 -21.41 4.67 0.79
N VAL A 589 -21.30 5.83 0.17
CA VAL A 589 -22.36 6.40 -0.64
C VAL A 589 -21.76 7.06 -1.89
N SER A 590 -22.39 6.83 -3.03
CA SER A 590 -22.08 7.52 -4.29
C SER A 590 -23.39 7.74 -5.03
N TYR A 591 -23.68 8.99 -5.36
CA TYR A 591 -24.92 9.39 -6.01
C TYR A 591 -24.64 10.39 -7.16
N PRO A 592 -24.78 9.97 -8.42
CA PRO A 592 -24.88 10.90 -9.55
C PRO A 592 -26.26 11.56 -9.51
N PHE A 593 -26.31 12.87 -9.48
CA PHE A 593 -27.55 13.62 -9.60
C PHE A 593 -27.42 14.65 -10.71
N MET A 594 -28.47 14.82 -11.50
CA MET A 594 -28.37 15.51 -12.79
C MET A 594 -27.26 14.89 -13.65
N ASP A 595 -27.18 15.23 -14.91
CA ASP A 595 -26.30 14.53 -15.87
C ASP A 595 -24.79 14.71 -15.58
N ASN A 596 -24.42 15.76 -14.86
CA ASN A 596 -23.01 16.17 -14.72
C ASN A 596 -22.51 16.22 -13.27
N TYR A 597 -23.32 15.87 -12.27
CA TYR A 597 -22.95 16.02 -10.87
C TYR A 597 -22.91 14.66 -10.15
N LYS A 598 -21.93 14.49 -9.30
CA LYS A 598 -21.79 13.32 -8.43
C LYS A 598 -21.40 13.75 -7.03
N VAL A 599 -22.08 13.23 -6.02
CA VAL A 599 -21.69 13.41 -4.62
C VAL A 599 -21.47 12.04 -3.98
N GLY A 600 -20.64 12.00 -2.98
CA GLY A 600 -20.44 10.76 -2.25
C GLY A 600 -19.55 10.94 -1.04
N GLY A 601 -19.33 9.84 -0.34
CA GLY A 601 -18.51 9.83 0.84
C GLY A 601 -18.38 8.45 1.43
N THR A 602 -17.49 8.36 2.42
CA THR A 602 -17.24 7.12 3.17
C THR A 602 -17.18 7.42 4.65
N LEU A 603 -17.52 6.44 5.47
CA LEU A 603 -17.39 6.49 6.92
C LEU A 603 -16.84 5.15 7.40
N GLY A 604 -15.74 5.17 8.17
CA GLY A 604 -15.17 4.00 8.83
C GLY A 604 -15.04 4.23 10.32
N TYR A 605 -15.59 3.33 11.12
CA TYR A 605 -15.43 3.27 12.56
C TYR A 605 -14.89 1.91 12.97
N THR A 606 -13.78 1.92 13.69
CA THR A 606 -13.13 0.72 14.22
C THR A 606 -12.80 0.91 15.69
N ARG A 607 -13.01 -0.13 16.50
CA ARG A 607 -12.56 -0.21 17.87
C ARG A 607 -11.84 -1.53 18.08
N GLY A 608 -10.69 -1.51 18.75
CA GLY A 608 -9.90 -2.71 19.04
C GLY A 608 -9.49 -2.76 20.49
N GLN A 609 -9.52 -3.96 21.04
CA GLN A 609 -9.16 -4.23 22.43
C GLN A 609 -8.35 -5.52 22.53
N TYR A 610 -7.49 -5.60 23.53
CA TYR A 610 -6.75 -6.80 23.93
C TYR A 610 -6.95 -7.06 25.42
N LYS A 611 -6.72 -8.28 25.86
CA LYS A 611 -6.69 -8.62 27.26
C LYS A 611 -5.29 -8.46 27.86
N ASP A 612 -5.20 -7.98 29.08
CA ASP A 612 -3.96 -7.98 29.85
C ASP A 612 -3.79 -9.31 30.60
N ILE A 613 -2.68 -9.43 31.34
CA ILE A 613 -2.36 -10.60 32.16
C ILE A 613 -3.37 -10.87 33.30
N THR A 614 -4.27 -9.91 33.58
CA THR A 614 -5.33 -10.02 34.60
C THR A 614 -6.70 -10.29 33.98
N ASP A 615 -6.75 -10.62 32.70
CA ASP A 615 -7.97 -10.93 31.91
C ASP A 615 -8.91 -9.73 31.73
N ASN A 616 -8.41 -8.49 31.88
CA ASN A 616 -9.15 -7.25 31.61
C ASN A 616 -8.94 -6.76 30.17
N TRP A 617 -9.99 -6.16 29.60
CA TRP A 617 -9.96 -5.59 28.26
C TRP A 617 -9.40 -4.17 28.26
N HIS A 618 -8.37 -3.92 27.46
CA HIS A 618 -7.72 -2.63 27.24
C HIS A 618 -7.79 -2.21 25.76
N GLU A 619 -7.79 -0.90 25.51
CA GLU A 619 -7.87 -0.34 24.16
C GLU A 619 -6.53 -0.49 23.42
N LEU A 620 -6.59 -0.88 22.15
CA LEU A 620 -5.43 -0.86 21.27
C LEU A 620 -5.04 0.58 20.91
N ASN A 621 -3.75 0.84 20.77
CA ASN A 621 -3.23 2.14 20.38
C ASN A 621 -3.50 2.48 18.91
N ALA A 622 -3.16 3.70 18.49
CA ALA A 622 -3.49 4.23 17.18
C ALA A 622 -2.62 3.67 16.02
N PHE A 623 -1.57 2.90 16.30
CA PHE A 623 -0.89 2.12 15.25
C PHE A 623 -1.71 0.91 14.80
N ALA A 624 -2.38 0.26 15.74
CA ALA A 624 -3.25 -0.86 15.42
C ALA A 624 -4.61 -0.38 14.91
N VAL A 625 -5.27 0.54 15.64
CA VAL A 625 -6.65 0.96 15.36
C VAL A 625 -6.70 2.47 15.15
N SER A 626 -6.89 2.88 13.90
CA SER A 626 -7.06 4.29 13.55
C SER A 626 -8.37 4.85 14.13
N PRO A 627 -8.40 6.13 14.53
CA PRO A 627 -9.64 6.82 14.89
C PRO A 627 -10.66 6.81 13.74
N MET A 628 -11.92 7.07 14.07
CA MET A 628 -13.01 7.20 13.10
C MET A 628 -12.61 8.17 11.97
N LYS A 629 -12.79 7.69 10.74
CA LYS A 629 -12.46 8.41 9.50
C LYS A 629 -13.72 8.63 8.68
N GLY A 630 -13.88 9.84 8.15
CA GLY A 630 -14.93 10.18 7.20
C GLY A 630 -14.36 10.91 5.99
N THR A 631 -14.93 10.65 4.81
CA THR A 631 -14.64 11.40 3.58
C THR A 631 -15.93 11.86 2.94
N LEU A 632 -15.88 13.01 2.27
CA LEU A 632 -16.98 13.54 1.46
C LEU A 632 -16.39 14.07 0.17
N PHE A 633 -17.15 14.01 -0.92
CA PHE A 633 -16.81 14.68 -2.16
C PHE A 633 -18.04 15.17 -2.90
N ALA A 634 -17.84 16.24 -3.67
CA ALA A 634 -18.76 16.72 -4.69
C ALA A 634 -17.95 16.92 -5.97
N GLU A 635 -18.48 16.45 -7.08
CA GLU A 635 -17.84 16.46 -8.38
C GLU A 635 -18.84 16.99 -9.43
N TRP A 636 -18.33 17.79 -10.33
CA TRP A 636 -18.98 18.16 -11.57
C TRP A 636 -18.07 17.77 -12.72
N SER A 637 -18.65 17.12 -13.74
CA SER A 637 -17.93 16.79 -14.98
C SER A 637 -18.90 16.84 -16.16
N ASN A 638 -18.42 17.21 -17.34
CA ASN A 638 -19.22 17.26 -18.56
C ASN A 638 -18.65 16.34 -19.65
N ALA A 639 -19.45 16.14 -20.70
CA ALA A 639 -19.07 15.31 -21.83
C ALA A 639 -17.86 15.85 -22.63
N ASP A 640 -17.56 17.14 -22.54
CA ASP A 640 -16.42 17.77 -23.22
C ASP A 640 -15.09 17.54 -22.48
N GLY A 641 -15.10 16.82 -21.36
CA GLY A 641 -13.91 16.47 -20.60
C GLY A 641 -13.45 17.53 -19.56
N TYR A 642 -14.32 18.49 -19.22
CA TYR A 642 -14.08 19.39 -18.08
C TYR A 642 -14.62 18.79 -16.79
N GLY A 643 -13.89 18.91 -15.71
CA GLY A 643 -14.36 18.47 -14.40
C GLY A 643 -13.69 19.20 -13.26
N ILE A 644 -14.42 19.26 -12.14
CA ILE A 644 -13.93 19.76 -10.87
C ILE A 644 -14.48 18.89 -9.74
N ARG A 645 -13.62 18.55 -8.79
CA ARG A 645 -13.96 17.78 -7.60
C ARG A 645 -13.46 18.50 -6.36
N ALA A 646 -14.34 18.74 -5.41
CA ALA A 646 -13.99 19.14 -4.06
C ALA A 646 -14.15 17.93 -3.14
N GLN A 647 -13.14 17.63 -2.33
CA GLN A 647 -13.17 16.49 -1.42
C GLN A 647 -12.60 16.82 -0.06
N MET A 648 -13.09 16.11 0.96
CA MET A 648 -12.69 16.27 2.36
C MET A 648 -12.28 14.94 2.95
N LEU A 649 -11.24 14.95 3.80
CA LEU A 649 -10.88 13.88 4.73
C LEU A 649 -10.96 14.42 6.15
N ALA A 650 -11.70 13.75 7.01
CA ALA A 650 -11.83 14.08 8.43
C ALA A 650 -11.45 12.89 9.31
N ILE A 651 -10.56 13.12 10.27
CA ILE A 651 -10.15 12.17 11.30
C ILE A 651 -10.64 12.71 12.65
N LYS A 652 -11.42 11.89 13.37
CA LYS A 652 -11.93 12.24 14.69
C LYS A 652 -10.84 12.14 15.74
N GLY A 653 -10.73 13.12 16.65
CA GLY A 653 -9.89 13.00 17.83
C GLY A 653 -10.36 11.90 18.77
N THR A 654 -9.44 11.26 19.47
CA THR A 654 -9.72 10.24 20.49
C THR A 654 -8.67 10.22 21.60
N ASP A 655 -9.12 10.02 22.83
CA ASP A 655 -8.30 9.89 24.03
C ASP A 655 -8.53 8.56 24.76
N LYS A 656 -9.35 7.65 24.18
CA LYS A 656 -9.77 6.42 24.86
C LYS A 656 -8.59 5.53 25.22
N ALA A 657 -7.76 5.17 24.23
CA ALA A 657 -6.60 4.34 24.46
C ALA A 657 -5.57 5.03 25.38
N TYR A 658 -5.43 6.35 25.27
CA TYR A 658 -4.55 7.14 26.13
C TYR A 658 -4.99 7.11 27.61
N LYS A 659 -6.28 7.27 27.89
CA LYS A 659 -6.82 7.20 29.24
C LYS A 659 -6.68 5.81 29.84
N ASP A 660 -6.99 4.79 29.04
CA ASP A 660 -6.88 3.39 29.43
C ASP A 660 -5.41 3.01 29.74
N ASP A 661 -4.44 3.46 28.91
CA ASP A 661 -3.00 3.30 29.15
C ASP A 661 -2.54 3.98 30.45
N LEU A 662 -3.07 5.18 30.78
CA LEU A 662 -2.80 5.86 32.05
C LEU A 662 -3.32 5.09 33.26
N GLU A 663 -4.55 4.55 33.15
CA GLU A 663 -5.16 3.73 34.21
C GLU A 663 -4.34 2.45 34.42
N LEU A 664 -3.94 1.76 33.34
CA LEU A 664 -3.13 0.56 33.39
C LEU A 664 -1.77 0.82 34.06
N LYS A 665 -1.08 1.88 33.69
CA LYS A 665 0.18 2.30 34.32
C LYS A 665 0.04 2.63 35.81
N ALA A 666 -1.08 3.18 36.22
CA ALA A 666 -1.36 3.48 37.63
C ALA A 666 -1.55 2.20 38.48
N THR A 667 -1.91 1.06 37.89
CA THR A 667 -1.97 -0.24 38.58
C THR A 667 -0.61 -0.90 38.74
N GLY A 668 0.46 -0.35 38.16
CA GLY A 668 1.80 -0.94 38.13
C GLY A 668 2.00 -2.05 37.09
N ILE A 669 1.01 -2.31 36.28
CA ILE A 669 1.13 -3.20 35.12
C ILE A 669 1.84 -2.39 34.03
N THR A 670 3.10 -2.74 33.78
CA THR A 670 3.87 -2.18 32.68
C THR A 670 3.58 -2.96 31.40
N ASP A 671 2.41 -2.78 30.85
CA ASP A 671 2.14 -3.23 29.49
C ASP A 671 2.61 -2.13 28.52
N SER A 672 3.30 -2.54 27.47
CA SER A 672 4.06 -1.65 26.58
C SER A 672 3.22 -1.00 25.48
N ASN A 673 1.91 -1.06 25.58
CA ASN A 673 0.99 -0.49 24.57
C ASN A 673 0.79 1.03 24.79
N SER A 674 1.88 1.78 24.98
CA SER A 674 1.80 3.24 25.14
C SER A 674 0.92 3.87 24.06
N ALA A 675 -0.12 4.56 24.49
CA ALA A 675 -1.10 5.16 23.60
C ALA A 675 -1.04 6.69 23.66
N ALA A 676 -1.21 7.33 22.51
CA ALA A 676 -1.30 8.79 22.39
C ALA A 676 -2.73 9.28 22.47
N GLU A 677 -2.92 10.47 23.03
CA GLU A 677 -4.11 11.27 22.74
C GLU A 677 -4.02 11.77 21.31
N ILE A 678 -4.94 11.31 20.45
CA ILE A 678 -4.98 11.69 19.04
C ILE A 678 -5.85 12.94 18.86
N LYS A 679 -5.24 14.03 18.42
CA LYS A 679 -5.95 15.25 17.98
C LYS A 679 -6.48 15.02 16.58
N GLY A 680 -7.78 15.20 16.41
CA GLY A 680 -8.43 15.10 15.11
C GLY A 680 -7.99 16.22 14.16
N TYR A 681 -8.16 15.96 12.86
CA TYR A 681 -7.88 16.95 11.82
C TYR A 681 -8.81 16.76 10.62
N THR A 682 -8.90 17.79 9.80
CA THR A 682 -9.67 17.77 8.56
C THR A 682 -8.86 18.48 7.48
N THR A 683 -8.80 17.87 6.29
CA THR A 683 -8.21 18.47 5.09
C THR A 683 -9.25 18.55 3.99
N MET A 684 -9.10 19.52 3.10
CA MET A 684 -9.90 19.67 1.89
C MET A 684 -8.99 19.80 0.69
N ASP A 685 -9.32 19.10 -0.38
CA ASP A 685 -8.64 19.19 -1.67
C ASP A 685 -9.62 19.67 -2.73
N VAL A 686 -9.10 20.38 -3.74
CA VAL A 686 -9.82 20.75 -4.96
C VAL A 686 -9.01 20.27 -6.16
N LEU A 687 -9.63 19.42 -6.96
CA LEU A 687 -9.04 18.80 -8.13
C LEU A 687 -9.85 19.25 -9.36
N ALA A 688 -9.19 19.62 -10.44
CA ALA A 688 -9.84 20.01 -11.69
C ALA A 688 -9.10 19.38 -12.87
N HIS A 689 -9.84 19.07 -13.92
CA HIS A 689 -9.28 18.65 -15.18
C HIS A 689 -9.99 19.29 -16.35
N PHE A 690 -9.25 19.53 -17.43
CA PHE A 690 -9.81 20.13 -18.64
C PHE A 690 -8.98 19.76 -19.88
N PRO A 691 -9.62 19.59 -21.02
CA PRO A 691 -8.95 19.27 -22.27
C PRO A 691 -8.13 20.46 -22.77
N VAL A 692 -6.91 20.20 -23.24
CA VAL A 692 -6.06 21.20 -23.89
C VAL A 692 -5.40 20.56 -25.09
N ALA A 693 -5.64 21.07 -26.28
CA ALA A 693 -5.16 20.50 -27.54
C ALA A 693 -5.58 19.02 -27.67
N LYS A 694 -4.62 18.09 -27.82
CA LYS A 694 -4.86 16.64 -27.90
C LYS A 694 -4.73 15.93 -26.53
N GLY A 695 -4.56 16.67 -25.44
CA GLY A 695 -4.34 16.13 -24.11
C GLY A 695 -5.26 16.71 -23.06
N ARG A 696 -5.00 16.35 -21.81
CA ARG A 696 -5.71 16.78 -20.61
C ARG A 696 -4.74 17.46 -19.65
N VAL A 697 -5.14 18.59 -19.13
CA VAL A 697 -4.50 19.22 -17.98
C VAL A 697 -5.24 18.81 -16.73
N ASP A 698 -4.50 18.34 -15.71
CA ASP A 698 -4.99 18.12 -14.36
C ASP A 698 -4.35 19.15 -13.43
N PHE A 699 -5.17 19.78 -12.59
CA PHE A 699 -4.77 20.76 -11.59
C PHE A 699 -5.29 20.34 -10.23
N GLY A 700 -4.46 20.41 -9.20
CA GLY A 700 -4.82 20.07 -7.83
C GLY A 700 -4.36 21.12 -6.84
N ILE A 701 -5.20 21.36 -5.83
CA ILE A 701 -4.84 22.07 -4.60
C ILE A 701 -5.13 21.10 -3.45
N TYR A 702 -4.08 20.65 -2.79
CA TYR A 702 -4.19 19.77 -1.62
C TYR A 702 -4.11 20.60 -0.35
N ASN A 703 -4.84 20.19 0.69
CA ASN A 703 -4.96 20.92 1.96
C ASN A 703 -5.26 22.40 1.74
N VAL A 704 -6.36 22.70 1.02
CA VAL A 704 -6.78 24.07 0.61
C VAL A 704 -6.79 25.05 1.78
N TRP A 705 -7.15 24.58 2.97
CA TRP A 705 -7.23 25.41 4.18
C TRP A 705 -5.86 25.67 4.82
N ASP A 706 -4.81 25.04 4.31
CA ASP A 706 -3.46 25.12 4.87
C ASP A 706 -3.40 24.75 6.36
N ASN A 707 -4.19 23.75 6.74
CA ASN A 707 -4.28 23.31 8.12
C ASN A 707 -2.95 22.75 8.59
N GLN A 708 -2.49 23.24 9.76
CA GLN A 708 -1.36 22.70 10.47
C GLN A 708 -1.82 21.51 11.32
N TYR A 709 -1.40 20.31 10.96
CA TYR A 709 -1.75 19.09 11.70
C TYR A 709 -0.59 18.09 11.73
N LYS A 710 -0.76 17.05 12.55
CA LYS A 710 0.12 15.88 12.57
C LYS A 710 -0.73 14.66 12.22
N THR A 711 -0.18 13.76 11.41
CA THR A 711 -0.87 12.51 11.10
C THR A 711 -1.12 11.68 12.35
N VAL A 712 -2.07 10.75 12.31
CA VAL A 712 -2.30 9.79 13.40
C VAL A 712 -1.02 9.05 13.75
N PHE A 713 -0.27 8.63 12.71
CA PHE A 713 1.02 7.97 12.86
C PHE A 713 2.03 8.84 13.63
N ALA A 714 2.24 10.10 13.25
CA ALA A 714 3.22 10.98 13.89
C ALA A 714 2.88 11.26 15.35
N GLN A 715 1.60 11.39 15.69
CA GLN A 715 1.14 11.59 17.06
C GLN A 715 1.42 10.35 17.92
N GLN A 716 1.08 9.16 17.43
CA GLN A 716 1.31 7.90 18.14
C GLN A 716 2.81 7.58 18.26
N ALA A 717 3.59 7.77 17.18
CA ALA A 717 5.03 7.48 17.15
C ALA A 717 5.82 8.27 18.20
N ALA A 718 5.48 9.54 18.38
CA ALA A 718 6.12 10.40 19.38
C ALA A 718 5.94 9.87 20.81
N VAL A 719 4.77 9.34 21.14
CA VAL A 719 4.46 8.79 22.47
C VAL A 719 5.09 7.40 22.65
N THR A 720 4.93 6.51 21.70
CA THR A 720 5.46 5.13 21.78
C THR A 720 6.99 5.10 21.94
N ASN A 721 7.68 6.05 21.32
CA ASN A 721 9.14 6.13 21.39
C ASN A 721 9.64 7.14 22.44
N ALA A 722 8.73 7.80 23.18
CA ALA A 722 9.03 8.89 24.09
C ALA A 722 9.99 9.94 23.43
N ASN A 723 9.75 10.24 22.16
CA ASN A 723 10.64 11.06 21.34
C ASN A 723 9.85 12.05 20.47
N SER A 724 9.90 13.33 20.83
CA SER A 724 9.21 14.41 20.13
C SER A 724 9.76 14.68 18.71
N LEU A 725 10.95 14.17 18.34
CA LEU A 725 11.46 14.19 16.97
C LEU A 725 10.50 13.50 15.99
N LEU A 726 9.71 12.54 16.48
CA LEU A 726 8.74 11.80 15.65
C LEU A 726 7.41 12.53 15.51
N ALA A 727 7.19 13.61 16.27
CA ALA A 727 5.97 14.42 16.20
C ALA A 727 5.95 15.36 14.98
N ILE A 728 6.33 14.84 13.82
CA ILE A 728 6.53 15.60 12.58
C ILE A 728 5.18 16.10 12.06
N PRO A 729 5.05 17.38 11.68
CA PRO A 729 3.84 17.91 11.05
C PRO A 729 3.63 17.30 9.67
N ALA A 730 2.38 17.27 9.25
CA ALA A 730 2.00 16.90 7.89
C ALA A 730 2.20 18.09 6.93
N GLU A 731 2.17 17.77 5.64
CA GLU A 731 2.33 18.76 4.57
C GLU A 731 1.19 19.79 4.58
N GLY A 732 1.54 21.05 4.40
CA GLY A 732 0.64 22.18 4.26
C GLY A 732 -0.02 22.22 2.87
N ARG A 733 -0.48 23.37 2.44
CA ARG A 733 -1.11 23.53 1.12
C ARG A 733 -0.09 23.31 0.00
N THR A 734 -0.51 22.49 -0.99
CA THR A 734 0.34 22.10 -2.13
C THR A 734 -0.44 22.31 -3.44
N PHE A 735 0.23 22.85 -4.44
CA PHE A 735 -0.30 23.03 -5.79
C PHE A 735 0.34 22.03 -6.74
N ALA A 736 -0.50 21.42 -7.58
CA ALA A 736 -0.08 20.42 -8.55
C ALA A 736 -0.65 20.71 -9.92
N LEU A 737 0.15 20.54 -10.96
CA LEU A 737 -0.26 20.68 -12.36
C LEU A 737 0.36 19.57 -13.18
N SER A 738 -0.46 18.87 -13.99
CA SER A 738 0.07 17.93 -14.96
C SER A 738 -0.61 18.06 -16.31
N TYR A 739 0.09 17.62 -17.35
CA TYR A 739 -0.42 17.51 -18.71
C TYR A 739 -0.18 16.08 -19.21
N THR A 740 -1.26 15.45 -19.63
CA THR A 740 -1.23 14.09 -20.20
C THR A 740 -1.74 14.14 -21.64
N VAL A 741 -0.99 13.55 -22.57
CA VAL A 741 -1.37 13.44 -23.97
C VAL A 741 -1.23 12.00 -24.45
N ASN A 742 -2.24 11.54 -25.21
CA ASN A 742 -2.27 10.24 -25.86
C ASN A 742 -2.13 10.41 -27.38
N PHE A 743 -1.38 9.52 -28.04
CA PHE A 743 -1.20 9.50 -29.51
C PHE A 743 -0.77 8.13 -30.02
#